data_fa822a9161699cdb98ac2d69b0c4bd0d
#
_entry.id   fa822a9161699cdb98ac2d69b0c4bd0d
#
_cell.length_a   1.000
_cell.length_b   1.000
_cell.length_c   1.000
_cell.angle_alpha   90.00
_cell.angle_beta   90.00
_cell.angle_gamma   90.00
#
_symmetry.space_group_name_H-M   'P 1'
#
loop_
_entity.id
_entity.type
_entity.pdbx_description
1 polymer ?
#
loop_
_entity_poly.entity_id
_entity_poly.type
_entity_poly.pdbx_seq_one_letter_code
_entity_poly.pdbx_strand_id
1 'polypeptide(L)'
;MSKKYVYLFSEGNAKMRELLGGKGANLAEMTNIGLPVPQGFTITTEACTQYYEDGQKINDEIMAEIMEYVVKMEGITGKKFGDLENPLLVSVRSGARASMPGMMDTILNLGLNEQVVEVMAKKSNNPRWAWDCYRRFIQMYSDVVMEVGKKYFEQLIDEMKEARGVTQDVELTADDLKELAGKFKAEYKEKIGEDFPTDPKEQLMGAIKAVFRSWDNPRANVYRRDNDIPYSWGTAVNVQMMAFGNMGDDCGTGVAFTRDPATGEKKLMGEFLTNAQGEDVVAGVRTPMPIAQMAEKFPEAFAQFENVCKTLENHYRDMQDMEFTVENGKLYMLQTRNGKRTAQAALKIACDLVDEGMITEKEAVAMIDPRNLDTLLHPQFDAAALKAATPMGKGLGASPGAACGKVVFTAEEAKAWNERGEKVVLVRLETSPEDIEGMKAAQGILTVRGGMTSHAAVVARGMGKCCVSGCGDIKMDEENKQFTLAGKTFHEGDFISLDGSTGKIYDGIIPTVDASIAGEFGRIMAWADKYRRLQVRTNADTPYDARKARELGAQGIGLTRTEHMFFDSDRIAAFREMICADTLEERVAALAKLEPMQQADFEGIYEAMEGCPVTIRFLDPPLHEFVPTEEADIEALAKAQHKSVETIKALIASLHEFNPMMGHRGCRLAVTYP
;
A
#
# COMPACT_ATOMS: atom_id res chain seq x y z
N MET A 1 -33.13 -1.53 -27.74
CA MET A 1 -31.75 -1.50 -28.30
C MET A 1 -30.95 -2.59 -27.62
N SER A 2 -30.28 -3.46 -28.38
CA SER A 2 -29.38 -4.46 -27.80
C SER A 2 -28.25 -3.79 -27.04
N LYS A 3 -27.84 -4.35 -25.91
CA LYS A 3 -26.75 -3.84 -25.09
C LYS A 3 -25.42 -4.00 -25.83
N LYS A 4 -24.55 -2.98 -25.77
CA LYS A 4 -23.22 -3.02 -26.40
C LYS A 4 -22.19 -3.56 -25.41
N TYR A 5 -21.49 -4.63 -25.76
CA TYR A 5 -20.49 -5.28 -24.92
C TYR A 5 -19.05 -5.10 -25.37
N VAL A 6 -18.82 -4.62 -26.59
CA VAL A 6 -17.49 -4.48 -27.16
C VAL A 6 -17.28 -3.07 -27.75
N TYR A 7 -16.12 -2.50 -27.50
CA TYR A 7 -15.75 -1.16 -27.98
C TYR A 7 -14.35 -1.20 -28.60
N LEU A 8 -14.23 -0.65 -29.82
CA LEU A 8 -12.89 -0.33 -30.34
C LEU A 8 -12.24 0.72 -29.44
N PHE A 9 -10.91 0.77 -29.43
CA PHE A 9 -10.21 1.83 -28.66
C PHE A 9 -10.66 3.22 -29.13
N SER A 10 -10.88 3.42 -30.44
CA SER A 10 -11.40 4.67 -31.01
C SER A 10 -12.84 5.03 -30.57
N GLU A 11 -13.58 4.09 -30.04
CA GLU A 11 -14.98 4.29 -29.60
C GLU A 11 -15.10 4.61 -28.10
N GLY A 12 -14.02 4.49 -27.33
CA GLY A 12 -14.00 4.72 -25.89
C GLY A 12 -13.26 6.00 -25.50
N ASN A 13 -13.24 6.29 -24.20
CA ASN A 13 -12.50 7.39 -23.60
C ASN A 13 -12.22 7.15 -22.12
N ALA A 14 -11.43 8.03 -21.48
CA ALA A 14 -11.03 7.92 -20.08
C ALA A 14 -12.19 7.93 -19.07
N LYS A 15 -13.34 8.51 -19.43
CA LYS A 15 -14.53 8.59 -18.57
C LYS A 15 -15.29 7.26 -18.48
N MET A 16 -14.99 6.33 -19.37
CA MET A 16 -15.65 5.01 -19.44
C MET A 16 -14.93 3.94 -18.58
N ARG A 17 -14.23 4.34 -17.55
CA ARG A 17 -13.47 3.44 -16.67
C ARG A 17 -14.32 2.33 -16.04
N GLU A 18 -15.57 2.61 -15.72
CA GLU A 18 -16.47 1.61 -15.15
C GLU A 18 -16.77 0.48 -16.12
N LEU A 19 -16.86 0.80 -17.39
CA LEU A 19 -17.23 -0.13 -18.46
C LEU A 19 -16.01 -0.79 -19.11
N LEU A 20 -14.95 -0.02 -19.37
CA LEU A 20 -13.75 -0.47 -20.08
C LEU A 20 -12.62 -0.91 -19.16
N GLY A 21 -12.78 -0.72 -17.83
CA GLY A 21 -11.68 -0.86 -16.90
C GLY A 21 -10.67 0.28 -17.00
N GLY A 22 -9.71 0.32 -16.08
CA GLY A 22 -8.68 1.38 -16.11
C GLY A 22 -7.77 1.30 -17.34
N LYS A 23 -7.34 0.10 -17.69
CA LYS A 23 -6.45 -0.11 -18.85
C LYS A 23 -7.16 0.19 -20.17
N GLY A 24 -8.36 -0.33 -20.37
CA GLY A 24 -9.13 -0.12 -21.60
C GLY A 24 -9.49 1.35 -21.83
N ALA A 25 -9.92 2.03 -20.77
CA ALA A 25 -10.24 3.46 -20.84
C ALA A 25 -9.02 4.31 -21.21
N ASN A 26 -7.85 4.01 -20.67
CA ASN A 26 -6.62 4.74 -20.98
C ASN A 26 -6.08 4.41 -22.37
N LEU A 27 -6.20 3.17 -22.84
CA LEU A 27 -5.88 2.82 -24.22
C LEU A 27 -6.75 3.59 -25.22
N ALA A 28 -8.05 3.68 -24.94
CA ALA A 28 -8.99 4.46 -25.74
C ALA A 28 -8.64 5.95 -25.75
N GLU A 29 -8.34 6.52 -24.58
CA GLU A 29 -7.98 7.94 -24.46
C GLU A 29 -6.69 8.26 -25.20
N MET A 30 -5.64 7.45 -25.06
CA MET A 30 -4.39 7.61 -25.79
C MET A 30 -4.61 7.54 -27.32
N THR A 31 -5.47 6.63 -27.76
CA THR A 31 -5.84 6.51 -29.18
C THR A 31 -6.50 7.79 -29.67
N ASN A 32 -7.47 8.33 -28.91
CA ASN A 32 -8.23 9.52 -29.31
C ASN A 32 -7.40 10.81 -29.32
N ILE A 33 -6.39 10.93 -28.49
CA ILE A 33 -5.46 12.08 -28.51
C ILE A 33 -4.32 11.92 -29.50
N GLY A 34 -4.34 10.87 -30.32
CA GLY A 34 -3.42 10.68 -31.43
C GLY A 34 -2.08 10.05 -31.10
N LEU A 35 -1.95 9.39 -29.95
CA LEU A 35 -0.73 8.68 -29.57
C LEU A 35 -0.60 7.33 -30.29
N PRO A 36 0.63 6.84 -30.51
CA PRO A 36 0.87 5.59 -31.23
C PRO A 36 0.53 4.38 -30.33
N VAL A 37 -0.71 3.94 -30.40
CA VAL A 37 -1.22 2.78 -29.64
C VAL A 37 -1.49 1.64 -30.62
N PRO A 38 -0.99 0.41 -30.38
CA PRO A 38 -1.41 -0.73 -31.15
C PRO A 38 -2.93 -0.90 -31.04
N GLN A 39 -3.62 -0.97 -32.17
CA GLN A 39 -5.07 -0.96 -32.18
C GLN A 39 -5.69 -2.25 -31.66
N GLY A 40 -6.92 -2.15 -31.22
CA GLY A 40 -7.63 -3.25 -30.64
C GLY A 40 -9.03 -2.87 -30.14
N PHE A 41 -9.61 -3.74 -29.35
CA PHE A 41 -10.92 -3.52 -28.74
C PHE A 41 -10.96 -3.99 -27.29
N THR A 42 -11.92 -3.47 -26.56
CA THR A 42 -12.17 -3.86 -25.16
C THR A 42 -13.52 -4.52 -25.04
N ILE A 43 -13.56 -5.69 -24.42
CA ILE A 43 -14.76 -6.40 -24.00
C ILE A 43 -15.08 -5.90 -22.58
N THR A 44 -16.30 -5.42 -22.36
CA THR A 44 -16.67 -4.65 -21.18
C THR A 44 -16.73 -5.48 -19.89
N THR A 45 -16.67 -4.78 -18.76
CA THR A 45 -16.92 -5.37 -17.43
C THR A 45 -18.31 -5.98 -17.32
N GLU A 46 -19.29 -5.43 -18.03
CA GLU A 46 -20.65 -5.97 -18.08
C GLU A 46 -20.72 -7.32 -18.81
N ALA A 47 -19.87 -7.55 -19.80
CA ALA A 47 -19.74 -8.88 -20.42
C ALA A 47 -19.18 -9.89 -19.42
N CYS A 48 -18.26 -9.49 -18.54
CA CYS A 48 -17.75 -10.34 -17.48
C CYS A 48 -18.85 -10.72 -16.47
N THR A 49 -19.63 -9.76 -16.00
CA THR A 49 -20.74 -10.06 -15.08
C THR A 49 -21.79 -10.95 -15.73
N GLN A 50 -22.10 -10.73 -17.00
CA GLN A 50 -22.99 -11.59 -17.74
C GLN A 50 -22.44 -13.02 -17.88
N TYR A 51 -21.14 -13.16 -18.09
CA TYR A 51 -20.48 -14.49 -18.12
C TYR A 51 -20.72 -15.27 -16.83
N TYR A 52 -20.63 -14.64 -15.66
CA TYR A 52 -20.90 -15.29 -14.39
C TYR A 52 -22.39 -15.56 -14.16
N GLU A 53 -23.27 -14.65 -14.56
CA GLU A 53 -24.74 -14.87 -14.50
C GLU A 53 -25.18 -16.01 -15.38
N ASP A 54 -24.56 -16.23 -16.52
CA ASP A 54 -24.84 -17.31 -17.47
C ASP A 54 -24.14 -18.65 -17.09
N GLY A 55 -23.64 -18.77 -15.86
CA GLY A 55 -22.99 -19.98 -15.38
C GLY A 55 -21.60 -20.21 -15.95
N GLN A 56 -20.79 -19.16 -16.03
CA GLN A 56 -19.43 -19.16 -16.57
C GLN A 56 -19.36 -19.54 -18.04
N LYS A 57 -20.27 -18.98 -18.82
CA LYS A 57 -20.33 -19.13 -20.28
C LYS A 57 -20.51 -17.79 -20.96
N ILE A 58 -19.85 -17.61 -22.09
CA ILE A 58 -20.08 -16.47 -22.97
C ILE A 58 -21.29 -16.80 -23.84
N ASN A 59 -22.36 -16.02 -23.73
CA ASN A 59 -23.56 -16.24 -24.52
C ASN A 59 -23.34 -15.94 -26.02
N ASP A 60 -24.23 -16.43 -26.87
CA ASP A 60 -24.09 -16.29 -28.32
C ASP A 60 -24.11 -14.85 -28.81
N GLU A 61 -24.87 -13.98 -28.15
CA GLU A 61 -24.92 -12.54 -28.47
C GLU A 61 -23.53 -11.85 -28.24
N ILE A 62 -22.93 -12.08 -27.10
CA ILE A 62 -21.60 -11.53 -26.79
C ILE A 62 -20.53 -12.13 -27.69
N MET A 63 -20.60 -13.44 -27.96
CA MET A 63 -19.67 -14.12 -28.85
C MET A 63 -19.74 -13.59 -30.27
N ALA A 64 -20.94 -13.36 -30.79
CA ALA A 64 -21.14 -12.78 -32.12
C ALA A 64 -20.59 -11.36 -32.22
N GLU A 65 -20.80 -10.55 -31.19
CA GLU A 65 -20.27 -9.18 -31.11
C GLU A 65 -18.73 -9.18 -31.06
N ILE A 66 -18.11 -10.08 -30.29
CA ILE A 66 -16.66 -10.23 -30.25
C ILE A 66 -16.13 -10.56 -31.66
N MET A 67 -16.76 -11.51 -32.36
CA MET A 67 -16.32 -11.90 -33.71
C MET A 67 -16.50 -10.77 -34.74
N GLU A 68 -17.56 -9.98 -34.61
CA GLU A 68 -17.74 -8.76 -35.43
C GLU A 68 -16.60 -7.78 -35.22
N TYR A 69 -16.18 -7.54 -33.97
CA TYR A 69 -15.09 -6.64 -33.64
C TYR A 69 -13.71 -7.18 -34.02
N VAL A 70 -13.52 -8.48 -34.06
CA VAL A 70 -12.33 -9.11 -34.66
C VAL A 70 -12.21 -8.71 -36.12
N VAL A 71 -13.29 -8.78 -36.90
CA VAL A 71 -13.32 -8.35 -38.31
C VAL A 71 -13.01 -6.86 -38.45
N LYS A 72 -13.59 -6.01 -37.60
CA LYS A 72 -13.27 -4.56 -37.57
C LYS A 72 -11.80 -4.31 -37.27
N MET A 73 -11.22 -5.03 -36.32
CA MET A 73 -9.82 -4.94 -35.97
C MET A 73 -8.91 -5.35 -37.14
N GLU A 74 -9.24 -6.44 -37.82
CA GLU A 74 -8.53 -6.86 -39.03
C GLU A 74 -8.51 -5.77 -40.09
N GLY A 75 -9.65 -5.11 -40.29
CA GLY A 75 -9.75 -3.96 -41.23
C GLY A 75 -8.89 -2.77 -40.82
N ILE A 76 -8.84 -2.43 -39.55
CA ILE A 76 -8.06 -1.31 -39.02
C ILE A 76 -6.54 -1.58 -39.10
N THR A 77 -6.12 -2.78 -38.75
CA THR A 77 -4.70 -3.17 -38.69
C THR A 77 -4.13 -3.56 -40.02
N GLY A 78 -4.98 -3.93 -40.99
CA GLY A 78 -4.57 -4.50 -42.26
C GLY A 78 -3.98 -5.92 -42.16
N LYS A 79 -4.17 -6.56 -41.05
CA LYS A 79 -3.69 -7.93 -40.75
C LYS A 79 -4.89 -8.83 -40.42
N LYS A 80 -4.77 -10.12 -40.70
CA LYS A 80 -5.85 -11.09 -40.45
C LYS A 80 -5.36 -12.26 -39.60
N PHE A 81 -6.23 -12.78 -38.76
CA PHE A 81 -5.97 -14.00 -38.00
C PHE A 81 -5.77 -15.21 -38.93
N GLY A 82 -4.66 -15.93 -38.71
CA GLY A 82 -4.31 -17.12 -39.47
C GLY A 82 -3.93 -16.87 -40.94
N ASP A 83 -3.78 -15.62 -41.34
CA ASP A 83 -3.39 -15.24 -42.70
C ASP A 83 -1.95 -15.70 -43.00
N LEU A 84 -1.75 -16.18 -44.18
CA LEU A 84 -0.42 -16.62 -44.64
C LEU A 84 0.35 -15.50 -45.41
N GLU A 85 -0.25 -14.35 -45.58
CA GLU A 85 0.40 -13.18 -46.15
C GLU A 85 0.76 -12.13 -45.08
N ASN A 86 -0.19 -11.76 -44.27
CA ASN A 86 0.00 -10.76 -43.23
C ASN A 86 -0.76 -11.14 -41.95
N PRO A 87 -0.21 -12.05 -41.15
CA PRO A 87 -0.92 -12.60 -39.98
C PRO A 87 -1.04 -11.58 -38.85
N LEU A 88 -2.22 -11.54 -38.21
CA LEU A 88 -2.50 -10.78 -37.02
C LEU A 88 -2.17 -11.62 -35.79
N LEU A 89 -1.37 -11.08 -34.89
CA LEU A 89 -1.18 -11.62 -33.54
C LEU A 89 -1.69 -10.61 -32.53
N VAL A 90 -2.31 -11.08 -31.45
CA VAL A 90 -2.87 -10.23 -30.41
C VAL A 90 -2.44 -10.67 -29.03
N SER A 91 -2.50 -9.71 -28.09
CA SER A 91 -2.51 -9.96 -26.66
C SER A 91 -3.95 -9.92 -26.14
N VAL A 92 -4.22 -10.70 -25.11
CA VAL A 92 -5.47 -10.67 -24.34
C VAL A 92 -5.12 -10.39 -22.90
N ARG A 93 -5.54 -9.24 -22.40
CA ARG A 93 -5.17 -8.75 -21.07
C ARG A 93 -6.40 -8.31 -20.27
N SER A 94 -6.38 -8.58 -18.97
CA SER A 94 -7.38 -8.09 -18.04
C SER A 94 -7.29 -6.58 -17.83
N GLY A 95 -8.40 -5.97 -17.44
CA GLY A 95 -8.48 -4.56 -17.10
C GLY A 95 -9.62 -4.26 -16.15
N ALA A 96 -9.40 -4.36 -14.85
CA ALA A 96 -10.39 -3.99 -13.86
C ALA A 96 -10.46 -2.47 -13.65
N ARG A 97 -11.55 -1.96 -13.04
CA ARG A 97 -11.68 -0.54 -12.66
C ARG A 97 -10.54 -0.08 -11.74
N ALA A 98 -10.23 -0.91 -10.76
CA ALA A 98 -9.11 -0.69 -9.87
C ALA A 98 -7.89 -1.50 -10.36
N SER A 99 -6.71 -0.93 -10.23
CA SER A 99 -5.47 -1.64 -10.56
C SER A 99 -5.27 -2.82 -9.61
N MET A 100 -5.11 -4.02 -10.18
CA MET A 100 -4.88 -5.27 -9.44
C MET A 100 -3.63 -5.97 -9.99
N PRO A 101 -2.43 -5.45 -9.73
CA PRO A 101 -1.19 -5.95 -10.34
C PRO A 101 -0.93 -7.43 -10.01
N GLY A 102 -0.70 -8.24 -11.03
CA GLY A 102 -0.38 -9.67 -10.87
C GLY A 102 -1.51 -10.57 -10.41
N MET A 103 -2.73 -10.01 -10.23
CA MET A 103 -3.86 -10.79 -9.72
C MET A 103 -4.63 -11.53 -10.81
N MET A 104 -4.62 -11.02 -12.03
CA MET A 104 -5.33 -11.58 -13.17
C MET A 104 -4.38 -11.88 -14.33
N ASP A 105 -4.83 -12.69 -15.27
CA ASP A 105 -4.00 -13.30 -16.28
C ASP A 105 -3.85 -12.44 -17.55
N THR A 106 -2.75 -12.69 -18.26
CA THR A 106 -2.41 -12.09 -19.56
C THR A 106 -1.94 -13.21 -20.49
N ILE A 107 -2.39 -13.19 -21.74
CA ILE A 107 -1.94 -14.11 -22.78
C ILE A 107 -1.39 -13.29 -23.96
N LEU A 108 -0.19 -13.61 -24.40
CA LEU A 108 0.49 -12.93 -25.52
C LEU A 108 0.59 -13.85 -26.73
N ASN A 109 0.84 -13.26 -27.89
CA ASN A 109 1.15 -13.98 -29.13
C ASN A 109 0.03 -14.88 -29.66
N LEU A 110 -1.25 -14.57 -29.37
CA LEU A 110 -2.38 -15.32 -29.89
C LEU A 110 -2.48 -15.19 -31.41
N GLY A 111 -2.78 -16.27 -32.06
CA GLY A 111 -2.90 -16.38 -33.52
C GLY A 111 -1.82 -17.26 -34.14
N LEU A 112 -0.87 -17.75 -33.35
CA LEU A 112 0.23 -18.60 -33.83
C LEU A 112 -0.21 -20.07 -34.02
N ASN A 113 0.27 -20.65 -35.11
CA ASN A 113 0.27 -22.06 -35.44
C ASN A 113 1.50 -22.34 -36.31
N GLU A 114 1.75 -23.59 -36.70
CA GLU A 114 2.92 -23.96 -37.50
C GLU A 114 3.04 -23.16 -38.80
N GLN A 115 1.93 -22.92 -39.50
CA GLN A 115 1.94 -22.19 -40.78
C GLN A 115 2.23 -20.70 -40.57
N VAL A 116 1.62 -20.07 -39.58
CA VAL A 116 1.83 -18.65 -39.26
C VAL A 116 3.25 -18.39 -38.77
N VAL A 117 3.82 -19.26 -37.96
CA VAL A 117 5.21 -19.17 -37.51
C VAL A 117 6.19 -19.15 -38.68
N GLU A 118 6.00 -20.04 -39.67
CA GLU A 118 6.85 -20.07 -40.86
C GLU A 118 6.74 -18.79 -41.69
N VAL A 119 5.52 -18.25 -41.82
CA VAL A 119 5.30 -16.96 -42.48
C VAL A 119 6.03 -15.82 -41.78
N MET A 120 5.93 -15.78 -40.46
CA MET A 120 6.59 -14.77 -39.63
C MET A 120 8.11 -14.90 -39.71
N ALA A 121 8.64 -16.11 -39.69
CA ALA A 121 10.07 -16.39 -39.83
C ALA A 121 10.62 -15.85 -41.12
N LYS A 122 9.92 -16.04 -42.23
CA LYS A 122 10.30 -15.53 -43.55
C LYS A 122 10.19 -14.01 -43.66
N LYS A 123 9.06 -13.43 -43.25
CA LYS A 123 8.82 -11.98 -43.34
C LYS A 123 9.77 -11.17 -42.47
N SER A 124 10.09 -11.61 -41.30
CA SER A 124 11.02 -10.94 -40.37
C SER A 124 12.48 -11.23 -40.67
N ASN A 125 12.78 -12.24 -41.53
CA ASN A 125 14.11 -12.82 -41.66
C ASN A 125 14.76 -13.18 -40.34
N ASN A 126 13.95 -13.58 -39.37
CA ASN A 126 14.37 -13.93 -38.02
C ASN A 126 13.60 -15.18 -37.53
N PRO A 127 13.99 -16.39 -37.99
CA PRO A 127 13.33 -17.62 -37.58
C PRO A 127 13.38 -17.89 -36.07
N ARG A 128 14.50 -17.48 -35.44
CA ARG A 128 14.66 -17.66 -34.01
C ARG A 128 13.58 -16.90 -33.23
N TRP A 129 13.34 -15.65 -33.57
CA TRP A 129 12.30 -14.84 -32.96
C TRP A 129 10.92 -15.47 -33.14
N ALA A 130 10.57 -15.87 -34.34
CA ALA A 130 9.26 -16.46 -34.64
C ALA A 130 8.99 -17.73 -33.83
N TRP A 131 9.97 -18.63 -33.76
CA TRP A 131 9.85 -19.88 -33.00
C TRP A 131 9.88 -19.64 -31.49
N ASP A 132 10.61 -18.64 -31.02
CA ASP A 132 10.55 -18.22 -29.61
C ASP A 132 9.18 -17.68 -29.24
N CYS A 133 8.57 -16.87 -30.07
CA CYS A 133 7.19 -16.41 -29.87
C CYS A 133 6.20 -17.57 -29.79
N TYR A 134 6.38 -18.59 -30.64
CA TYR A 134 5.49 -19.74 -30.64
C TYR A 134 5.66 -20.61 -29.40
N ARG A 135 6.88 -20.91 -28.98
CA ARG A 135 7.09 -21.68 -27.77
C ARG A 135 6.56 -20.93 -26.53
N ARG A 136 6.78 -19.63 -26.45
CA ARG A 136 6.22 -18.78 -25.37
C ARG A 136 4.69 -18.82 -25.36
N PHE A 137 4.08 -18.73 -26.53
CA PHE A 137 2.64 -18.81 -26.65
C PHE A 137 2.08 -20.16 -26.19
N ILE A 138 2.68 -21.26 -26.60
CA ILE A 138 2.24 -22.61 -26.17
C ILE A 138 2.34 -22.72 -24.65
N GLN A 139 3.45 -22.31 -24.06
CA GLN A 139 3.64 -22.34 -22.61
C GLN A 139 2.61 -21.49 -21.88
N MET A 140 2.43 -20.26 -22.30
CA MET A 140 1.51 -19.32 -21.65
C MET A 140 0.05 -19.74 -21.81
N TYR A 141 -0.36 -20.19 -22.98
CA TYR A 141 -1.71 -20.72 -23.22
C TYR A 141 -1.97 -21.98 -22.37
N SER A 142 -1.02 -22.88 -22.30
CA SER A 142 -1.13 -24.09 -21.50
C SER A 142 -1.23 -23.81 -20.01
N ASP A 143 -0.42 -22.89 -19.49
CA ASP A 143 -0.40 -22.48 -18.08
C ASP A 143 -1.67 -21.69 -17.70
N VAL A 144 -1.99 -20.66 -18.45
CA VAL A 144 -3.06 -19.70 -18.12
C VAL A 144 -4.45 -20.20 -18.54
N VAL A 145 -4.61 -20.66 -19.78
CA VAL A 145 -5.91 -21.06 -20.32
C VAL A 145 -6.30 -22.45 -19.86
N MET A 146 -5.36 -23.38 -19.88
CA MET A 146 -5.62 -24.79 -19.61
C MET A 146 -5.18 -25.25 -18.22
N GLU A 147 -4.55 -24.39 -17.45
CA GLU A 147 -4.12 -24.64 -16.06
C GLU A 147 -3.18 -25.84 -15.91
N VAL A 148 -2.34 -26.08 -16.92
CA VAL A 148 -1.38 -27.19 -16.91
C VAL A 148 -0.21 -26.95 -15.95
N GLY A 149 0.14 -25.69 -15.68
CA GLY A 149 1.27 -25.32 -14.85
C GLY A 149 2.59 -25.19 -15.63
N LYS A 150 3.21 -24.02 -15.53
CA LYS A 150 4.41 -23.65 -16.28
C LYS A 150 5.64 -24.52 -15.96
N LYS A 151 5.70 -25.12 -14.77
CA LYS A 151 6.83 -25.95 -14.31
C LYS A 151 7.22 -27.08 -15.27
N TYR A 152 6.23 -27.70 -15.92
CA TYR A 152 6.47 -28.78 -16.87
C TYR A 152 7.21 -28.29 -18.13
N PHE A 153 6.89 -27.09 -18.56
CA PHE A 153 7.50 -26.45 -19.72
C PHE A 153 8.88 -25.88 -19.39
N GLU A 154 9.03 -25.27 -18.22
CA GLU A 154 10.33 -24.80 -17.72
C GLU A 154 11.35 -25.93 -17.60
N GLN A 155 10.91 -27.12 -17.15
CA GLN A 155 11.75 -28.31 -17.10
C GLN A 155 12.24 -28.71 -18.50
N LEU A 156 11.36 -28.68 -19.50
CA LEU A 156 11.74 -29.00 -20.88
C LEU A 156 12.75 -27.99 -21.45
N ILE A 157 12.62 -26.70 -21.12
CA ILE A 157 13.60 -25.68 -21.49
C ILE A 157 14.96 -25.97 -20.84
N ASP A 158 14.98 -26.27 -19.56
CA ASP A 158 16.20 -26.55 -18.82
C ASP A 158 16.90 -27.79 -19.33
N GLU A 159 16.17 -28.84 -19.63
CA GLU A 159 16.71 -30.05 -20.27
C GLU A 159 17.32 -29.77 -21.66
N MET A 160 16.69 -28.91 -22.44
CA MET A 160 17.22 -28.50 -23.75
C MET A 160 18.50 -27.67 -23.60
N LYS A 161 18.52 -26.70 -22.66
CA LYS A 161 19.71 -25.90 -22.37
C LYS A 161 20.87 -26.76 -21.92
N GLU A 162 20.63 -27.75 -21.05
CA GLU A 162 21.64 -28.70 -20.60
C GLU A 162 22.19 -29.56 -21.75
N ALA A 163 21.28 -30.07 -22.60
CA ALA A 163 21.68 -30.89 -23.77
C ALA A 163 22.51 -30.11 -24.80
N ARG A 164 22.29 -28.78 -24.91
CA ARG A 164 23.04 -27.90 -25.82
C ARG A 164 24.26 -27.23 -25.18
N GLY A 165 24.46 -27.40 -23.87
CA GLY A 165 25.56 -26.77 -23.14
C GLY A 165 25.47 -25.26 -23.02
N VAL A 166 24.25 -24.71 -23.03
CA VAL A 166 23.95 -23.26 -22.87
C VAL A 166 23.26 -22.98 -21.53
N THR A 167 23.34 -21.74 -21.07
CA THR A 167 22.79 -21.34 -19.76
C THR A 167 21.60 -20.43 -19.88
N GLN A 168 21.43 -19.73 -21.00
CA GLN A 168 20.35 -18.77 -21.20
C GLN A 168 19.47 -19.13 -22.41
N ASP A 169 18.20 -18.79 -22.32
CA ASP A 169 17.22 -19.03 -23.38
C ASP A 169 17.62 -18.37 -24.71
N VAL A 170 18.24 -17.19 -24.64
CA VAL A 170 18.69 -16.43 -25.81
C VAL A 170 19.78 -17.15 -26.62
N GLU A 171 20.46 -18.10 -26.03
CA GLU A 171 21.51 -18.91 -26.68
C GLU A 171 20.97 -20.10 -27.50
N LEU A 172 19.69 -20.42 -27.34
CA LEU A 172 19.03 -21.46 -28.12
C LEU A 172 18.84 -21.01 -29.57
N THR A 173 19.10 -21.92 -30.51
CA THR A 173 18.95 -21.64 -31.95
C THR A 173 17.48 -21.72 -32.39
N ALA A 174 17.19 -21.28 -33.62
CA ALA A 174 15.87 -21.43 -34.21
C ALA A 174 15.42 -22.90 -34.29
N ASP A 175 16.32 -23.80 -34.63
CA ASP A 175 16.03 -25.23 -34.70
C ASP A 175 15.79 -25.83 -33.31
N ASP A 176 16.54 -25.40 -32.31
CA ASP A 176 16.29 -25.77 -30.90
C ASP A 176 14.91 -25.34 -30.44
N LEU A 177 14.51 -24.13 -30.74
CA LEU A 177 13.20 -23.58 -30.36
C LEU A 177 12.05 -24.28 -31.11
N LYS A 178 12.27 -24.65 -32.36
CA LYS A 178 11.31 -25.46 -33.15
C LYS A 178 11.12 -26.84 -32.52
N GLU A 179 12.18 -27.51 -32.15
CA GLU A 179 12.15 -28.79 -31.45
C GLU A 179 11.43 -28.63 -30.07
N LEU A 180 11.76 -27.57 -29.33
CA LEU A 180 11.16 -27.28 -28.04
C LEU A 180 9.65 -27.02 -28.17
N ALA A 181 9.21 -26.29 -29.19
CA ALA A 181 7.80 -26.09 -29.47
C ALA A 181 7.07 -27.40 -29.71
N GLY A 182 7.69 -28.32 -30.44
CA GLY A 182 7.17 -29.68 -30.63
C GLY A 182 7.04 -30.47 -29.30
N LYS A 183 8.03 -30.37 -28.45
CA LYS A 183 7.98 -30.98 -27.09
C LYS A 183 6.89 -30.35 -26.22
N PHE A 184 6.71 -29.06 -26.28
CA PHE A 184 5.63 -28.37 -25.58
C PHE A 184 4.24 -28.81 -26.03
N LYS A 185 4.03 -28.98 -27.32
CA LYS A 185 2.77 -29.51 -27.87
C LYS A 185 2.52 -30.93 -27.45
N ALA A 186 3.56 -31.76 -27.38
CA ALA A 186 3.47 -33.13 -26.88
C ALA A 186 3.09 -33.17 -25.38
N GLU A 187 3.70 -32.29 -24.57
CA GLU A 187 3.35 -32.14 -23.16
C GLU A 187 1.91 -31.66 -22.96
N TYR A 188 1.46 -30.68 -23.75
CA TYR A 188 0.08 -30.24 -23.75
C TYR A 188 -0.89 -31.40 -24.04
N LYS A 189 -0.60 -32.20 -25.09
CA LYS A 189 -1.44 -33.35 -25.46
C LYS A 189 -1.47 -34.42 -24.38
N GLU A 190 -0.34 -34.67 -23.73
CA GLU A 190 -0.26 -35.62 -22.62
C GLU A 190 -1.12 -35.18 -21.42
N LYS A 191 -1.07 -33.89 -21.08
CA LYS A 191 -1.81 -33.34 -19.92
C LYS A 191 -3.27 -33.11 -20.19
N ILE A 192 -3.66 -32.69 -21.39
CA ILE A 192 -5.01 -32.29 -21.77
C ILE A 192 -5.77 -33.39 -22.50
N GLY A 193 -5.08 -34.26 -23.25
CA GLY A 193 -5.67 -35.33 -24.04
C GLY A 193 -6.09 -34.89 -25.45
N GLU A 194 -5.89 -33.65 -25.82
CA GLU A 194 -6.21 -33.09 -27.13
C GLU A 194 -4.99 -32.38 -27.72
N ASP A 195 -4.97 -32.20 -29.04
CA ASP A 195 -3.94 -31.44 -29.71
C ASP A 195 -4.03 -29.95 -29.33
N PHE A 196 -2.85 -29.26 -29.30
CA PHE A 196 -2.83 -27.82 -29.09
C PHE A 196 -3.63 -27.10 -30.19
N PRO A 197 -4.53 -26.14 -29.81
CA PRO A 197 -5.41 -25.51 -30.77
C PRO A 197 -4.63 -24.72 -31.85
N THR A 198 -4.98 -24.93 -33.12
CA THR A 198 -4.35 -24.29 -34.27
C THR A 198 -5.24 -23.20 -34.89
N ASP A 199 -6.54 -23.18 -34.59
CA ASP A 199 -7.44 -22.12 -35.03
C ASP A 199 -7.28 -20.87 -34.18
N PRO A 200 -6.84 -19.73 -34.75
CA PRO A 200 -6.67 -18.48 -34.00
C PRO A 200 -7.91 -17.98 -33.29
N LYS A 201 -9.10 -18.21 -33.85
CA LYS A 201 -10.38 -17.81 -33.23
C LYS A 201 -10.70 -18.64 -32.01
N GLU A 202 -10.43 -19.94 -32.06
CA GLU A 202 -10.58 -20.85 -30.91
C GLU A 202 -9.60 -20.44 -29.79
N GLN A 203 -8.36 -20.14 -30.14
CA GLN A 203 -7.35 -19.65 -29.19
C GLN A 203 -7.81 -18.35 -28.52
N LEU A 204 -8.34 -17.40 -29.29
CA LEU A 204 -8.85 -16.13 -28.79
C LEU A 204 -9.98 -16.30 -27.80
N MET A 205 -10.97 -17.12 -28.12
CA MET A 205 -12.11 -17.38 -27.24
C MET A 205 -11.68 -18.09 -25.96
N GLY A 206 -10.75 -19.02 -26.04
CA GLY A 206 -10.17 -19.68 -24.88
C GLY A 206 -9.46 -18.69 -23.95
N ALA A 207 -8.70 -17.76 -24.49
CA ALA A 207 -8.01 -16.72 -23.76
C ALA A 207 -8.97 -15.73 -23.09
N ILE A 208 -10.02 -15.29 -23.77
CA ILE A 208 -11.05 -14.39 -23.23
C ILE A 208 -11.77 -15.06 -22.04
N LYS A 209 -12.16 -16.31 -22.17
CA LYS A 209 -12.76 -17.07 -21.07
C LYS A 209 -11.81 -17.20 -19.89
N ALA A 210 -10.54 -17.44 -20.12
CA ALA A 210 -9.53 -17.53 -19.08
C ALA A 210 -9.38 -16.22 -18.31
N VAL A 211 -9.40 -15.08 -18.98
CA VAL A 211 -9.34 -13.77 -18.31
C VAL A 211 -10.60 -13.52 -17.48
N PHE A 212 -11.77 -13.81 -17.99
CA PHE A 212 -13.00 -13.71 -17.20
C PHE A 212 -12.95 -14.62 -15.96
N ARG A 213 -12.50 -15.85 -16.12
CA ARG A 213 -12.36 -16.81 -15.03
C ARG A 213 -11.35 -16.33 -13.97
N SER A 214 -10.29 -15.63 -14.37
CA SER A 214 -9.27 -15.14 -13.46
C SER A 214 -9.79 -14.07 -12.48
N TRP A 215 -10.92 -13.43 -12.78
CA TRP A 215 -11.59 -12.52 -11.84
C TRP A 215 -11.96 -13.22 -10.53
N ASP A 216 -12.33 -14.49 -10.57
CA ASP A 216 -12.72 -15.29 -9.41
C ASP A 216 -11.61 -16.24 -8.90
N ASN A 217 -10.36 -16.03 -9.29
CA ASN A 217 -9.27 -16.83 -8.75
C ASN A 217 -8.98 -16.47 -7.29
N PRO A 218 -8.39 -17.38 -6.48
CA PRO A 218 -8.16 -17.17 -5.06
C PRO A 218 -7.35 -15.90 -4.74
N ARG A 219 -6.27 -15.63 -5.49
CA ARG A 219 -5.43 -14.46 -5.28
C ARG A 219 -6.17 -13.14 -5.56
N ALA A 220 -7.02 -13.13 -6.60
CA ALA A 220 -7.84 -11.96 -6.92
C ALA A 220 -8.92 -11.73 -5.86
N ASN A 221 -9.54 -12.79 -5.34
CA ASN A 221 -10.53 -12.70 -4.28
C ASN A 221 -9.94 -12.10 -2.99
N VAL A 222 -8.76 -12.55 -2.59
CA VAL A 222 -8.04 -12.00 -1.43
C VAL A 222 -7.72 -10.52 -1.64
N TYR A 223 -7.14 -10.19 -2.80
CA TYR A 223 -6.78 -8.80 -3.10
C TYR A 223 -8.00 -7.86 -3.09
N ARG A 224 -9.12 -8.29 -3.68
CA ARG A 224 -10.35 -7.48 -3.69
C ARG A 224 -10.87 -7.24 -2.28
N ARG A 225 -10.91 -8.27 -1.45
CA ARG A 225 -11.33 -8.15 -0.05
C ARG A 225 -10.45 -7.15 0.71
N ASP A 226 -9.15 -7.26 0.55
CA ASP A 226 -8.18 -6.44 1.28
C ASP A 226 -8.16 -4.96 0.80
N ASN A 227 -8.69 -4.70 -0.40
CA ASN A 227 -8.75 -3.36 -1.01
C ASN A 227 -10.18 -2.84 -1.22
N ASP A 228 -11.18 -3.45 -0.60
CA ASP A 228 -12.59 -3.06 -0.69
C ASP A 228 -13.12 -2.91 -2.12
N ILE A 229 -12.71 -3.83 -3.02
CA ILE A 229 -13.15 -3.86 -4.41
C ILE A 229 -14.35 -4.80 -4.55
N PRO A 230 -15.54 -4.28 -4.92
CA PRO A 230 -16.74 -5.12 -5.06
C PRO A 230 -16.59 -6.21 -6.14
N TYR A 231 -17.00 -7.42 -5.82
CA TYR A 231 -17.04 -8.53 -6.78
C TYR A 231 -17.89 -8.20 -8.03
N SER A 232 -18.97 -7.46 -7.85
CA SER A 232 -19.90 -7.07 -8.93
C SER A 232 -19.28 -6.17 -10.01
N TRP A 233 -18.10 -5.60 -9.79
CA TRP A 233 -17.46 -4.76 -10.79
C TRP A 233 -16.97 -5.54 -12.00
N GLY A 234 -16.52 -6.77 -11.84
CA GLY A 234 -15.95 -7.57 -12.91
C GLY A 234 -14.66 -7.02 -13.48
N THR A 235 -14.14 -7.67 -14.49
CA THR A 235 -12.99 -7.21 -15.27
C THR A 235 -13.36 -7.02 -16.74
N ALA A 236 -12.79 -6.00 -17.38
CA ALA A 236 -12.77 -5.90 -18.83
C ALA A 236 -11.66 -6.78 -19.41
N VAL A 237 -11.77 -7.08 -20.70
CA VAL A 237 -10.74 -7.80 -21.45
C VAL A 237 -10.31 -6.95 -22.63
N ASN A 238 -9.00 -6.69 -22.73
CA ASN A 238 -8.42 -5.93 -23.84
C ASN A 238 -7.77 -6.88 -24.84
N VAL A 239 -8.26 -6.86 -26.06
CA VAL A 239 -7.69 -7.58 -27.20
C VAL A 239 -6.96 -6.56 -28.05
N GLN A 240 -5.65 -6.67 -28.12
CA GLN A 240 -4.78 -5.66 -28.72
C GLN A 240 -3.77 -6.29 -29.66
N MET A 241 -3.53 -5.66 -30.81
CA MET A 241 -2.49 -6.06 -31.74
C MET A 241 -1.13 -6.08 -31.02
N MET A 242 -0.35 -7.13 -31.24
CA MET A 242 1.00 -7.23 -30.71
C MET A 242 1.93 -6.22 -31.35
N ALA A 243 2.77 -5.59 -30.52
CA ALA A 243 3.97 -4.89 -30.95
C ALA A 243 5.17 -5.63 -30.34
N PHE A 244 6.15 -5.96 -31.15
CA PHE A 244 7.23 -6.86 -30.75
C PHE A 244 8.52 -6.10 -30.43
N GLY A 245 8.89 -6.07 -29.16
CA GLY A 245 10.17 -5.53 -28.72
C GLY A 245 11.34 -6.51 -28.82
N ASN A 246 11.09 -7.72 -29.30
CA ASN A 246 12.07 -8.83 -29.35
C ASN A 246 12.38 -9.36 -30.75
N MET A 247 12.12 -8.56 -31.79
CA MET A 247 12.41 -8.95 -33.19
C MET A 247 13.88 -8.77 -33.57
N GLY A 248 14.65 -8.01 -32.81
CA GLY A 248 16.05 -7.72 -33.12
C GLY A 248 16.57 -6.54 -32.30
N ASP A 249 17.77 -6.07 -32.66
CA ASP A 249 18.47 -5.02 -31.90
C ASP A 249 17.87 -3.62 -32.07
N ASP A 250 17.02 -3.41 -33.09
CA ASP A 250 16.24 -2.20 -33.31
C ASP A 250 14.86 -2.22 -32.65
N CYS A 251 14.65 -3.17 -31.77
CA CYS A 251 13.45 -3.37 -30.97
C CYS A 251 13.79 -3.32 -29.48
N GLY A 252 12.79 -3.00 -28.69
CA GLY A 252 12.93 -2.97 -27.24
C GLY A 252 11.61 -2.74 -26.55
N THR A 253 11.64 -2.80 -25.22
CA THR A 253 10.48 -2.55 -24.38
C THR A 253 10.91 -1.87 -23.10
N GLY A 254 10.01 -1.14 -22.44
CA GLY A 254 10.34 -0.46 -21.22
C GLY A 254 9.13 0.02 -20.44
N VAL A 255 9.45 0.44 -19.23
CA VAL A 255 8.53 1.07 -18.29
C VAL A 255 9.14 2.39 -17.80
N ALA A 256 8.34 3.41 -17.67
CA ALA A 256 8.84 4.71 -17.25
C ALA A 256 7.79 5.51 -16.49
N PHE A 257 8.29 6.41 -15.62
CA PHE A 257 7.52 7.41 -14.92
C PHE A 257 7.93 8.79 -15.40
N THR A 258 6.98 9.69 -15.58
CA THR A 258 7.28 11.08 -15.97
C THR A 258 7.99 11.87 -14.88
N ARG A 259 7.86 11.44 -13.62
CA ARG A 259 8.57 11.99 -12.47
C ARG A 259 9.04 10.86 -11.56
N ASP A 260 10.02 11.11 -10.73
CA ASP A 260 10.50 10.10 -9.78
C ASP A 260 9.39 9.71 -8.78
N PRO A 261 8.93 8.46 -8.78
CA PRO A 261 7.86 8.02 -7.87
C PRO A 261 8.30 7.92 -6.41
N ALA A 262 9.59 7.93 -6.13
CA ALA A 262 10.13 7.89 -4.77
C ALA A 262 10.34 9.29 -4.18
N THR A 263 10.85 10.23 -4.96
CA THR A 263 11.24 11.58 -4.49
C THR A 263 10.33 12.69 -4.99
N GLY A 264 9.61 12.48 -6.10
CA GLY A 264 8.81 13.50 -6.76
C GLY A 264 9.58 14.43 -7.68
N GLU A 265 10.89 14.23 -7.86
CA GLU A 265 11.71 15.03 -8.76
C GLU A 265 11.17 14.96 -10.20
N LYS A 266 11.10 16.11 -10.88
CA LYS A 266 10.67 16.19 -12.27
C LYS A 266 11.75 15.67 -13.20
N LYS A 267 11.88 14.36 -13.27
CA LYS A 267 12.85 13.65 -14.07
C LYS A 267 12.25 12.35 -14.57
N LEU A 268 12.42 12.08 -15.87
CA LEU A 268 12.00 10.82 -16.45
C LEU A 268 12.78 9.67 -15.81
N MET A 269 12.06 8.76 -15.16
CA MET A 269 12.62 7.60 -14.47
C MET A 269 12.08 6.33 -15.08
N GLY A 270 12.91 5.33 -15.22
CA GLY A 270 12.46 4.06 -15.75
C GLY A 270 13.57 3.20 -16.28
N GLU A 271 13.18 2.11 -16.90
CA GLU A 271 14.06 1.07 -17.37
C GLU A 271 13.59 0.56 -18.74
N PHE A 272 14.54 0.16 -19.57
CA PHE A 272 14.25 -0.49 -20.84
C PHE A 272 15.21 -1.64 -21.12
N LEU A 273 14.76 -2.56 -21.97
CA LEU A 273 15.58 -3.64 -22.53
C LEU A 273 15.51 -3.61 -24.05
N THR A 274 16.64 -3.80 -24.69
CA THR A 274 16.70 -4.07 -26.13
C THR A 274 16.38 -5.53 -26.40
N ASN A 275 15.77 -5.81 -27.53
CA ASN A 275 15.44 -7.17 -27.95
C ASN A 275 14.78 -7.99 -26.85
N ALA A 276 13.64 -7.50 -26.33
CA ALA A 276 12.91 -8.08 -25.21
C ALA A 276 11.40 -7.85 -25.31
N GLN A 277 10.62 -8.71 -24.67
CA GLN A 277 9.20 -8.50 -24.41
C GLN A 277 8.99 -7.90 -23.02
N GLY A 278 7.81 -7.31 -22.76
CA GLY A 278 7.51 -6.62 -21.51
C GLY A 278 7.70 -7.48 -20.26
N GLU A 279 7.42 -8.76 -20.34
CA GLU A 279 7.62 -9.71 -19.24
C GLU A 279 9.11 -9.88 -18.87
N ASP A 280 10.03 -9.72 -19.81
CA ASP A 280 11.47 -9.82 -19.57
C ASP A 280 12.00 -8.69 -18.67
N VAL A 281 11.38 -7.52 -18.71
CA VAL A 281 11.73 -6.39 -17.82
C VAL A 281 11.39 -6.70 -16.37
N VAL A 282 10.26 -7.36 -16.15
CA VAL A 282 9.73 -7.66 -14.81
C VAL A 282 10.35 -8.92 -14.22
N ALA A 283 10.66 -9.91 -15.08
CA ALA A 283 11.17 -11.21 -14.64
C ALA A 283 12.59 -11.18 -14.03
N GLY A 284 13.34 -10.09 -14.28
CA GLY A 284 14.68 -9.91 -13.73
C GLY A 284 15.76 -10.87 -14.29
N VAL A 285 15.46 -11.56 -15.38
CA VAL A 285 16.40 -12.50 -16.03
C VAL A 285 17.56 -11.75 -16.69
N ARG A 286 17.29 -10.56 -17.20
CA ARG A 286 18.27 -9.64 -17.79
C ARG A 286 18.28 -8.34 -16.99
N THR A 287 19.44 -7.70 -16.85
CA THR A 287 19.58 -6.40 -16.19
C THR A 287 19.07 -5.29 -17.12
N PRO A 288 17.98 -4.59 -16.76
CA PRO A 288 17.50 -3.46 -17.55
C PRO A 288 18.47 -2.29 -17.55
N MET A 289 18.42 -1.48 -18.59
CA MET A 289 19.17 -0.23 -18.70
C MET A 289 18.32 0.95 -18.22
N PRO A 290 18.92 1.97 -17.59
CA PRO A 290 18.20 3.20 -17.24
C PRO A 290 17.58 3.85 -18.50
N ILE A 291 16.37 4.41 -18.36
CA ILE A 291 15.62 4.99 -19.47
C ILE A 291 16.40 6.10 -20.22
N ALA A 292 17.27 6.82 -19.53
CA ALA A 292 18.11 7.85 -20.15
C ALA A 292 19.03 7.31 -21.25
N GLN A 293 19.47 6.05 -21.14
CA GLN A 293 20.30 5.39 -22.15
C GLN A 293 19.53 5.00 -23.41
N MET A 294 18.21 5.05 -23.41
CA MET A 294 17.39 4.83 -24.60
C MET A 294 17.68 5.87 -25.69
N ALA A 295 18.07 7.09 -25.29
CA ALA A 295 18.45 8.15 -26.26
C ALA A 295 19.62 7.75 -27.16
N GLU A 296 20.53 6.93 -26.67
CA GLU A 296 21.69 6.44 -27.44
C GLU A 296 21.30 5.31 -28.40
N LYS A 297 20.43 4.40 -27.95
CA LYS A 297 19.99 3.24 -28.73
C LYS A 297 18.90 3.56 -29.75
N PHE A 298 17.93 4.37 -29.35
CA PHE A 298 16.74 4.71 -30.14
C PHE A 298 16.48 6.21 -30.09
N PRO A 299 17.34 7.04 -30.69
CA PRO A 299 17.25 8.51 -30.54
C PRO A 299 15.93 9.11 -31.03
N GLU A 300 15.40 8.63 -32.16
CA GLU A 300 14.12 9.11 -32.69
C GLU A 300 12.92 8.65 -31.85
N ALA A 301 12.90 7.37 -31.43
CA ALA A 301 11.87 6.84 -30.59
C ALA A 301 11.90 7.50 -29.19
N PHE A 302 13.08 7.77 -28.66
CA PHE A 302 13.23 8.47 -27.38
C PHE A 302 12.71 9.91 -27.45
N ALA A 303 13.02 10.66 -28.50
CA ALA A 303 12.49 12.01 -28.69
C ALA A 303 10.97 12.01 -28.82
N GLN A 304 10.40 11.05 -29.52
CA GLN A 304 8.94 10.85 -29.58
C GLN A 304 8.37 10.49 -28.23
N PHE A 305 9.03 9.63 -27.48
CA PHE A 305 8.61 9.22 -26.14
C PHE A 305 8.59 10.40 -25.15
N GLU A 306 9.62 11.26 -25.15
CA GLU A 306 9.62 12.48 -24.34
C GLU A 306 8.43 13.38 -24.65
N ASN A 307 8.08 13.52 -25.94
CA ASN A 307 6.91 14.29 -26.34
C ASN A 307 5.60 13.63 -25.89
N VAL A 308 5.51 12.31 -25.95
CA VAL A 308 4.38 11.54 -25.41
C VAL A 308 4.24 11.75 -23.91
N CYS A 309 5.33 11.73 -23.15
CA CYS A 309 5.34 12.00 -21.71
C CYS A 309 4.76 13.38 -21.39
N LYS A 310 5.16 14.41 -22.09
CA LYS A 310 4.61 15.76 -21.93
C LYS A 310 3.13 15.82 -22.27
N THR A 311 2.73 15.20 -23.38
CA THR A 311 1.33 15.14 -23.81
C THR A 311 0.45 14.45 -22.77
N LEU A 312 0.87 13.31 -22.25
CA LEU A 312 0.12 12.54 -21.25
C LEU A 312 0.03 13.28 -19.91
N GLU A 313 1.13 13.83 -19.43
CA GLU A 313 1.15 14.57 -18.16
C GLU A 313 0.25 15.80 -18.22
N ASN A 314 0.29 16.57 -19.34
CA ASN A 314 -0.58 17.71 -19.55
C ASN A 314 -2.06 17.32 -19.70
N HIS A 315 -2.33 16.20 -20.37
CA HIS A 315 -3.69 15.71 -20.59
C HIS A 315 -4.35 15.22 -19.30
N TYR A 316 -3.65 14.38 -18.55
CA TYR A 316 -4.16 13.82 -17.28
C TYR A 316 -3.92 14.75 -16.09
N ARG A 317 -3.10 15.76 -16.23
CA ARG A 317 -2.77 16.74 -15.19
C ARG A 317 -2.19 16.07 -13.93
N ASP A 318 -1.41 15.03 -14.16
CA ASP A 318 -0.74 14.24 -13.12
C ASP A 318 0.45 13.49 -13.72
N MET A 319 1.39 13.07 -12.86
CA MET A 319 2.48 12.22 -13.31
C MET A 319 1.96 10.88 -13.84
N GLN A 320 2.63 10.34 -14.82
CA GLN A 320 2.22 9.11 -15.51
C GLN A 320 3.23 7.99 -15.32
N ASP A 321 2.70 6.79 -15.14
CA ASP A 321 3.38 5.50 -15.22
C ASP A 321 3.01 4.86 -16.57
N MET A 322 4.00 4.55 -17.38
CA MET A 322 3.82 4.18 -18.78
C MET A 322 4.56 2.90 -19.11
N GLU A 323 3.95 2.11 -19.98
CA GLU A 323 4.57 0.97 -20.64
C GLU A 323 4.64 1.24 -22.13
N PHE A 324 5.78 0.94 -22.75
CA PHE A 324 5.98 1.16 -24.16
C PHE A 324 6.80 0.04 -24.80
N THR A 325 6.71 -0.07 -26.12
CA THR A 325 7.51 -0.98 -26.94
C THR A 325 8.03 -0.24 -28.15
N VAL A 326 9.25 -0.53 -28.54
CA VAL A 326 9.85 -0.08 -29.82
C VAL A 326 9.96 -1.29 -30.74
N GLU A 327 9.25 -1.26 -31.86
CA GLU A 327 9.30 -2.30 -32.88
C GLU A 327 9.92 -1.70 -34.15
N ASN A 328 11.09 -2.21 -34.57
CA ASN A 328 11.82 -1.73 -35.70
C ASN A 328 12.00 -0.18 -35.73
N GLY A 329 12.40 0.37 -34.58
CA GLY A 329 12.59 1.81 -34.39
C GLY A 329 11.31 2.61 -34.18
N LYS A 330 10.13 2.01 -34.28
CA LYS A 330 8.84 2.67 -34.10
C LYS A 330 8.32 2.51 -32.68
N LEU A 331 7.97 3.64 -32.06
CA LEU A 331 7.41 3.67 -30.71
C LEU A 331 5.93 3.28 -30.72
N TYR A 332 5.54 2.44 -29.74
CA TYR A 332 4.16 2.12 -29.40
C TYR A 332 3.92 2.27 -27.90
N MET A 333 2.83 2.94 -27.53
CA MET A 333 2.38 3.03 -26.14
C MET A 333 1.44 1.89 -25.82
N LEU A 334 1.74 1.13 -24.77
CA LEU A 334 0.95 -0.02 -24.36
C LEU A 334 0.04 0.27 -23.18
N GLN A 335 0.45 1.15 -22.29
CA GLN A 335 -0.32 1.51 -21.09
C GLN A 335 0.13 2.87 -20.58
N THR A 336 -0.82 3.60 -20.01
CA THR A 336 -0.58 4.74 -19.13
C THR A 336 -1.53 4.69 -17.96
N ARG A 337 -1.08 5.20 -16.85
CA ARG A 337 -1.90 5.40 -15.63
C ARG A 337 -1.28 6.50 -14.78
N ASN A 338 -2.09 7.08 -13.89
CA ASN A 338 -1.55 7.94 -12.85
C ASN A 338 -0.58 7.14 -11.99
N GLY A 339 0.64 7.63 -11.84
CA GLY A 339 1.72 6.88 -11.21
C GLY A 339 1.51 6.67 -9.71
N LYS A 340 1.69 5.43 -9.26
CA LYS A 340 1.81 5.15 -7.83
C LYS A 340 3.11 5.76 -7.33
N ARG A 341 3.06 6.35 -6.16
CA ARG A 341 4.17 7.14 -5.59
C ARG A 341 4.20 7.06 -4.07
N THR A 342 5.34 7.39 -3.49
CA THR A 342 5.46 7.54 -2.04
C THR A 342 4.66 8.75 -1.55
N ALA A 343 4.36 8.79 -0.26
CA ALA A 343 3.68 9.94 0.33
C ALA A 343 4.49 11.24 0.15
N GLN A 344 5.79 11.18 0.31
CA GLN A 344 6.69 12.33 0.09
C GLN A 344 6.65 12.81 -1.37
N ALA A 345 6.74 11.88 -2.32
CA ALA A 345 6.65 12.20 -3.74
C ALA A 345 5.28 12.80 -4.09
N ALA A 346 4.19 12.30 -3.51
CA ALA A 346 2.85 12.82 -3.72
C ALA A 346 2.75 14.31 -3.33
N LEU A 347 3.30 14.69 -2.18
CA LEU A 347 3.31 16.08 -1.74
C LEU A 347 4.12 16.98 -2.68
N LYS A 348 5.33 16.54 -3.04
CA LYS A 348 6.19 17.31 -3.94
C LYS A 348 5.56 17.48 -5.32
N ILE A 349 5.04 16.41 -5.89
CA ILE A 349 4.41 16.44 -7.22
C ILE A 349 3.19 17.36 -7.21
N ALA A 350 2.32 17.27 -6.20
CA ALA A 350 1.15 18.14 -6.10
C ALA A 350 1.54 19.62 -6.04
N CYS A 351 2.54 19.98 -5.23
CA CYS A 351 3.05 21.33 -5.15
C CYS A 351 3.66 21.81 -6.48
N ASP A 352 4.49 20.98 -7.12
CA ASP A 352 5.12 21.31 -8.40
C ASP A 352 4.09 21.49 -9.52
N LEU A 353 3.05 20.66 -9.58
CA LEU A 353 1.97 20.81 -10.55
C LEU A 353 1.18 22.11 -10.38
N VAL A 354 1.00 22.59 -9.16
CA VAL A 354 0.41 23.92 -8.91
C VAL A 354 1.35 25.02 -9.38
N ASP A 355 2.63 24.94 -9.04
CA ASP A 355 3.64 25.92 -9.44
C ASP A 355 3.79 26.01 -10.96
N GLU A 356 3.62 24.89 -11.68
CA GLU A 356 3.63 24.82 -13.14
C GLU A 356 2.31 25.31 -13.78
N GLY A 357 1.32 25.66 -12.98
CA GLY A 357 0.01 26.12 -13.46
C GLY A 357 -0.86 25.00 -14.03
N MET A 358 -0.52 23.75 -13.79
CA MET A 358 -1.23 22.59 -14.34
C MET A 358 -2.50 22.26 -13.57
N ILE A 359 -2.48 22.42 -12.25
CA ILE A 359 -3.62 22.19 -11.35
C ILE A 359 -3.81 23.37 -10.40
N THR A 360 -4.99 23.45 -9.79
CA THR A 360 -5.29 24.44 -8.74
C THR A 360 -4.83 23.92 -7.37
N GLU A 361 -4.69 24.84 -6.40
CA GLU A 361 -4.41 24.48 -5.01
C GLU A 361 -5.43 23.49 -4.45
N LYS A 362 -6.71 23.71 -4.75
CA LYS A 362 -7.81 22.84 -4.32
C LYS A 362 -7.68 21.42 -4.92
N GLU A 363 -7.33 21.32 -6.18
CA GLU A 363 -7.10 20.04 -6.85
C GLU A 363 -5.87 19.33 -6.26
N ALA A 364 -4.82 20.07 -5.92
CA ALA A 364 -3.64 19.51 -5.27
C ALA A 364 -3.97 18.86 -3.92
N VAL A 365 -4.78 19.52 -3.09
CA VAL A 365 -5.25 18.96 -1.81
C VAL A 365 -6.06 17.68 -2.06
N ALA A 366 -6.92 17.67 -3.06
CA ALA A 366 -7.74 16.51 -3.41
C ALA A 366 -6.92 15.30 -3.93
N MET A 367 -5.72 15.53 -4.45
CA MET A 367 -4.82 14.47 -4.91
C MET A 367 -4.18 13.68 -3.77
N ILE A 368 -4.10 14.24 -2.58
CA ILE A 368 -3.42 13.63 -1.44
C ILE A 368 -4.37 12.73 -0.67
N ASP A 369 -4.00 11.45 -0.53
CA ASP A 369 -4.71 10.52 0.35
C ASP A 369 -4.25 10.76 1.80
N PRO A 370 -5.15 11.19 2.70
CA PRO A 370 -4.78 11.48 4.09
C PRO A 370 -4.17 10.29 4.83
N ARG A 371 -4.55 9.08 4.48
CA ARG A 371 -4.02 7.85 5.10
C ARG A 371 -2.52 7.69 4.90
N ASN A 372 -2.01 8.18 3.77
CA ASN A 372 -0.58 8.09 3.45
C ASN A 372 0.25 9.14 4.21
N LEU A 373 -0.37 10.16 4.79
CA LEU A 373 0.32 11.19 5.56
C LEU A 373 0.81 10.71 6.93
N ASP A 374 0.18 9.68 7.49
CA ASP A 374 0.61 9.12 8.78
C ASP A 374 2.09 8.71 8.76
N THR A 375 2.57 8.19 7.65
CA THR A 375 3.98 7.80 7.52
C THR A 375 4.92 9.00 7.62
N LEU A 376 4.47 10.19 7.24
CA LEU A 376 5.26 11.43 7.26
C LEU A 376 5.23 12.14 8.61
N LEU A 377 4.29 11.79 9.49
CA LEU A 377 4.16 12.35 10.84
C LEU A 377 5.08 11.66 11.86
N HIS A 378 5.75 10.60 11.45
CA HIS A 378 6.67 9.83 12.28
C HIS A 378 8.08 9.82 11.68
N PRO A 379 9.14 9.64 12.47
CA PRO A 379 10.47 9.44 11.94
C PRO A 379 10.51 8.27 10.95
N GLN A 380 11.30 8.41 9.89
CA GLN A 380 11.49 7.40 8.86
C GLN A 380 12.96 7.06 8.68
N PHE A 381 13.25 5.87 8.15
CA PHE A 381 14.61 5.53 7.75
C PHE A 381 15.04 6.28 6.50
N ASP A 382 16.34 6.58 6.43
CA ASP A 382 16.96 6.98 5.17
C ASP A 382 16.70 5.91 4.10
N ALA A 383 16.15 6.32 2.96
CA ALA A 383 15.69 5.38 1.93
C ALA A 383 16.82 4.54 1.33
N ALA A 384 17.99 5.12 1.12
CA ALA A 384 19.14 4.42 0.56
C ALA A 384 19.72 3.40 1.55
N ALA A 385 19.83 3.78 2.81
CA ALA A 385 20.31 2.91 3.88
C ALA A 385 19.35 1.73 4.13
N LEU A 386 18.03 1.99 4.09
CA LEU A 386 17.01 0.96 4.25
C LEU A 386 17.05 -0.07 3.11
N LYS A 387 17.23 0.39 1.87
CA LYS A 387 17.32 -0.47 0.69
C LYS A 387 18.53 -1.40 0.75
N ALA A 388 19.62 -0.96 1.34
CA ALA A 388 20.84 -1.76 1.51
C ALA A 388 20.76 -2.74 2.68
N ALA A 389 19.78 -2.61 3.58
CA ALA A 389 19.63 -3.42 4.79
C ALA A 389 18.74 -4.64 4.54
N THR A 390 19.07 -5.74 5.22
CA THR A 390 18.27 -6.97 5.21
C THR A 390 17.60 -7.16 6.58
N PRO A 391 16.28 -7.35 6.65
CA PRO A 391 15.61 -7.61 7.93
C PRO A 391 16.06 -8.95 8.54
N MET A 392 16.31 -8.95 9.84
CA MET A 392 16.65 -10.17 10.60
C MET A 392 15.47 -10.83 11.29
N GLY A 393 14.34 -10.13 11.39
CA GLY A 393 13.13 -10.64 12.01
C GLY A 393 11.93 -9.76 11.71
N LYS A 394 10.74 -10.26 12.09
CA LYS A 394 9.48 -9.55 11.88
C LYS A 394 8.53 -9.81 13.03
N GLY A 395 7.98 -8.74 13.57
CA GLY A 395 6.82 -8.75 14.48
C GLY A 395 5.64 -8.04 13.84
N LEU A 396 4.70 -7.60 14.67
CA LEU A 396 3.57 -6.76 14.25
C LEU A 396 3.99 -5.30 14.25
N GLY A 397 3.71 -4.59 13.18
CA GLY A 397 3.82 -3.13 13.12
C GLY A 397 2.76 -2.49 14.00
N ALA A 398 3.04 -2.37 15.30
CA ALA A 398 2.06 -1.98 16.30
C ALA A 398 1.87 -0.47 16.41
N SER A 399 2.93 0.30 16.17
CA SER A 399 2.89 1.76 16.09
C SER A 399 3.90 2.23 15.06
N PRO A 400 3.50 3.12 14.13
CA PRO A 400 4.33 3.48 12.99
C PRO A 400 5.58 4.28 13.38
N GLY A 401 6.50 4.38 12.43
CA GLY A 401 7.74 5.12 12.56
C GLY A 401 8.97 4.23 12.49
N ALA A 402 10.12 4.88 12.38
CA ALA A 402 11.43 4.25 12.40
C ALA A 402 12.17 4.57 13.69
N ALA A 403 12.81 3.60 14.28
CA ALA A 403 13.63 3.80 15.46
C ALA A 403 14.97 3.09 15.30
N CYS A 404 16.02 3.74 15.77
CA CYS A 404 17.35 3.16 15.87
C CYS A 404 17.94 3.53 17.21
N GLY A 405 18.54 2.60 17.88
CA GLY A 405 19.18 2.86 19.17
C GLY A 405 19.83 1.64 19.79
N LYS A 406 20.44 1.88 20.95
CA LYS A 406 21.06 0.85 21.77
C LYS A 406 20.01 0.06 22.52
N VAL A 407 20.15 -1.25 22.53
CA VAL A 407 19.25 -2.16 23.26
C VAL A 407 19.38 -1.94 24.76
N VAL A 408 18.25 -1.75 25.43
CA VAL A 408 18.09 -1.77 26.88
C VAL A 408 16.92 -2.66 27.27
N PHE A 409 16.96 -3.25 28.44
CA PHE A 409 16.02 -4.29 28.86
C PHE A 409 15.07 -3.88 29.98
N THR A 410 15.31 -2.71 30.59
CA THR A 410 14.46 -2.19 31.68
C THR A 410 14.07 -0.73 31.43
N ALA A 411 12.94 -0.33 32.00
CA ALA A 411 12.47 1.05 31.92
C ALA A 411 13.45 2.04 32.58
N GLU A 412 14.04 1.62 33.69
CA GLU A 412 15.03 2.42 34.41
C GLU A 412 16.28 2.67 33.57
N GLU A 413 16.78 1.65 32.87
CA GLU A 413 17.92 1.78 31.97
C GLU A 413 17.59 2.69 30.80
N ALA A 414 16.40 2.56 30.21
CA ALA A 414 15.96 3.41 29.10
C ALA A 414 15.97 4.89 29.52
N LYS A 415 15.44 5.18 30.70
CA LYS A 415 15.43 6.54 31.26
C LYS A 415 16.84 7.05 31.56
N ALA A 416 17.66 6.27 32.24
CA ALA A 416 19.02 6.65 32.62
C ALA A 416 19.92 6.90 31.39
N TRP A 417 19.84 6.05 30.39
CA TRP A 417 20.63 6.18 29.18
C TRP A 417 20.18 7.36 28.33
N ASN A 418 18.88 7.62 28.25
CA ASN A 418 18.35 8.79 27.55
C ASN A 418 18.77 10.09 28.23
N GLU A 419 18.81 10.14 29.57
CA GLU A 419 19.31 11.30 30.31
C GLU A 419 20.80 11.60 30.05
N ARG A 420 21.59 10.58 29.69
CA ARG A 420 22.98 10.72 29.25
C ARG A 420 23.12 11.14 27.77
N GLY A 421 22.03 11.34 27.07
CA GLY A 421 21.99 11.69 25.66
C GLY A 421 22.11 10.51 24.68
N GLU A 422 21.99 9.27 25.15
CA GLU A 422 22.02 8.08 24.30
C GLU A 422 20.61 7.74 23.77
N LYS A 423 20.55 7.37 22.50
CA LYS A 423 19.31 6.85 21.90
C LYS A 423 19.19 5.36 22.19
N VAL A 424 18.06 4.96 22.75
CA VAL A 424 17.83 3.58 23.18
C VAL A 424 16.56 2.98 22.58
N VAL A 425 16.55 1.67 22.43
CA VAL A 425 15.38 0.86 22.08
C VAL A 425 15.10 -0.06 23.27
N LEU A 426 13.88 0.05 23.82
CA LEU A 426 13.46 -0.77 24.94
C LEU A 426 12.98 -2.14 24.42
N VAL A 427 13.64 -3.22 24.83
CA VAL A 427 13.33 -4.58 24.46
C VAL A 427 12.83 -5.34 25.68
N ARG A 428 11.57 -5.78 25.65
CA ARG A 428 10.92 -6.48 26.75
C ARG A 428 10.26 -7.76 26.27
N LEU A 429 10.06 -8.72 27.16
CA LEU A 429 9.18 -9.85 26.90
C LEU A 429 7.75 -9.34 26.63
N GLU A 430 7.27 -8.47 27.49
CA GLU A 430 6.04 -7.69 27.39
C GLU A 430 6.18 -6.43 28.25
N THR A 431 5.42 -5.38 27.99
CA THR A 431 5.42 -4.17 28.81
C THR A 431 4.25 -4.14 29.78
N SER A 432 4.44 -3.45 30.89
CA SER A 432 3.43 -3.18 31.91
C SER A 432 3.29 -1.67 32.15
N PRO A 433 2.28 -1.22 32.91
CA PRO A 433 2.14 0.20 33.25
C PRO A 433 3.37 0.81 33.94
N GLU A 434 4.17 0.00 34.61
CA GLU A 434 5.40 0.42 35.27
C GLU A 434 6.50 0.83 34.28
N ASP A 435 6.41 0.38 33.02
CA ASP A 435 7.38 0.65 31.97
C ASP A 435 7.18 2.01 31.25
N ILE A 436 6.12 2.75 31.58
CA ILE A 436 5.72 3.97 30.85
C ILE A 436 6.85 5.00 30.73
N GLU A 437 7.57 5.28 31.80
CA GLU A 437 8.67 6.25 31.79
C GLU A 437 9.82 5.80 30.89
N GLY A 438 10.13 4.51 30.87
CA GLY A 438 11.11 3.93 29.94
C GLY A 438 10.63 3.94 28.50
N MET A 439 9.37 3.71 28.25
CA MET A 439 8.77 3.79 26.92
C MET A 439 8.81 5.22 26.37
N LYS A 440 8.57 6.22 27.20
CA LYS A 440 8.71 7.65 26.83
C LYS A 440 10.14 8.01 26.46
N ALA A 441 11.11 7.49 27.21
CA ALA A 441 12.52 7.77 27.01
C ALA A 441 13.13 7.08 25.77
N ALA A 442 12.58 5.92 25.39
CA ALA A 442 13.07 5.14 24.26
C ALA A 442 12.69 5.74 22.90
N GLN A 443 13.52 5.49 21.90
CA GLN A 443 13.20 5.82 20.51
C GLN A 443 12.13 4.86 19.95
N GLY A 444 12.17 3.61 20.36
CA GLY A 444 11.22 2.57 19.97
C GLY A 444 11.11 1.46 20.98
N ILE A 445 10.07 0.67 20.86
CA ILE A 445 9.74 -0.44 21.75
C ILE A 445 9.65 -1.73 20.93
N LEU A 446 10.30 -2.79 21.41
CA LEU A 446 10.24 -4.12 20.83
C LEU A 446 9.79 -5.11 21.89
N THR A 447 8.72 -5.86 21.62
CA THR A 447 8.27 -6.92 22.53
C THR A 447 8.22 -8.28 21.84
N VAL A 448 8.49 -9.32 22.61
CA VAL A 448 8.41 -10.72 22.16
C VAL A 448 6.95 -11.17 22.11
N ARG A 449 6.15 -10.76 23.08
CA ARG A 449 4.73 -11.08 23.20
C ARG A 449 3.86 -9.85 22.99
N GLY A 450 2.62 -10.08 22.63
CA GLY A 450 1.60 -9.05 22.50
C GLY A 450 1.11 -8.86 21.08
N GLY A 451 -0.16 -8.52 20.97
CA GLY A 451 -0.85 -8.18 19.72
C GLY A 451 -1.05 -6.69 19.57
N MET A 452 -1.87 -6.29 18.60
CA MET A 452 -2.23 -4.89 18.32
C MET A 452 -2.96 -4.19 19.46
N THR A 453 -3.54 -4.94 20.40
CA THR A 453 -4.24 -4.43 21.57
C THR A 453 -3.46 -4.59 22.88
N SER A 454 -2.19 -5.05 22.79
CA SER A 454 -1.32 -5.16 23.96
C SER A 454 -1.00 -3.80 24.56
N HIS A 455 -0.59 -3.81 25.84
CA HIS A 455 -0.17 -2.59 26.54
C HIS A 455 0.91 -1.83 25.76
N ALA A 456 1.95 -2.51 25.26
CA ALA A 456 3.00 -1.90 24.46
C ALA A 456 2.45 -1.19 23.23
N ALA A 457 1.57 -1.87 22.48
CA ALA A 457 0.99 -1.33 21.25
C ALA A 457 0.11 -0.10 21.50
N VAL A 458 -0.76 -0.17 22.49
CA VAL A 458 -1.71 0.92 22.83
C VAL A 458 -0.97 2.15 23.34
N VAL A 459 -0.06 1.95 24.28
CA VAL A 459 0.70 3.05 24.90
C VAL A 459 1.66 3.70 23.89
N ALA A 460 2.37 2.90 23.11
CA ALA A 460 3.26 3.43 22.07
C ALA A 460 2.52 4.29 21.04
N ARG A 461 1.35 3.86 20.59
CA ARG A 461 0.50 4.67 19.71
C ARG A 461 0.06 5.97 20.37
N GLY A 462 -0.34 5.92 21.62
CA GLY A 462 -0.70 7.12 22.38
C GLY A 462 0.44 8.10 22.57
N MET A 463 1.67 7.63 22.60
CA MET A 463 2.89 8.45 22.72
C MET A 463 3.47 8.87 21.36
N GLY A 464 2.98 8.33 20.25
CA GLY A 464 3.59 8.52 18.94
C GLY A 464 4.97 7.87 18.79
N LYS A 465 5.25 6.81 19.54
CA LYS A 465 6.53 6.07 19.50
C LYS A 465 6.44 4.84 18.59
N CYS A 466 7.52 4.56 17.87
CA CYS A 466 7.67 3.35 17.08
C CYS A 466 7.55 2.11 17.97
N CYS A 467 6.75 1.14 17.55
CA CYS A 467 6.61 -0.13 18.27
C CYS A 467 6.48 -1.32 17.32
N VAL A 468 7.31 -2.32 17.57
CA VAL A 468 7.19 -3.65 16.98
C VAL A 468 6.82 -4.62 18.10
N SER A 469 5.67 -5.24 18.02
CA SER A 469 5.11 -6.11 19.05
C SER A 469 5.02 -7.55 18.56
N GLY A 470 5.10 -8.51 19.48
CA GLY A 470 4.83 -9.90 19.16
C GLY A 470 5.85 -10.57 18.25
N CYS A 471 7.13 -10.24 18.34
CA CYS A 471 8.19 -10.93 17.63
C CYS A 471 8.53 -12.26 18.32
N GLY A 472 7.76 -13.32 18.05
CA GLY A 472 7.88 -14.63 18.68
C GLY A 472 9.18 -15.38 18.34
N ASP A 473 9.92 -14.95 17.34
CA ASP A 473 11.22 -15.57 16.97
C ASP A 473 12.35 -15.15 17.90
N ILE A 474 12.13 -14.15 18.74
CA ILE A 474 13.11 -13.70 19.74
C ILE A 474 13.13 -14.69 20.91
N LYS A 475 14.32 -15.13 21.26
CA LYS A 475 14.58 -15.84 22.51
C LYS A 475 15.13 -14.84 23.53
N MET A 476 14.30 -14.47 24.49
CA MET A 476 14.61 -13.48 25.51
C MET A 476 15.27 -14.11 26.74
N ASP A 477 16.34 -13.49 27.23
CA ASP A 477 16.96 -13.75 28.51
C ASP A 477 17.12 -12.41 29.28
N GLU A 478 16.08 -12.03 29.98
CA GLU A 478 16.04 -10.74 30.68
C GLU A 478 17.05 -10.67 31.85
N GLU A 479 17.33 -11.80 32.51
CA GLU A 479 18.25 -11.86 33.64
C GLU A 479 19.70 -11.53 33.21
N ASN A 480 20.12 -12.06 32.06
CA ASN A 480 21.44 -11.82 31.50
C ASN A 480 21.49 -10.64 30.54
N LYS A 481 20.38 -9.90 30.38
CA LYS A 481 20.23 -8.76 29.52
C LYS A 481 20.72 -9.04 28.10
N GLN A 482 20.14 -10.07 27.49
CA GLN A 482 20.41 -10.48 26.14
C GLN A 482 19.18 -11.10 25.46
N PHE A 483 19.16 -11.08 24.14
CA PHE A 483 18.22 -11.85 23.34
C PHE A 483 18.88 -12.41 22.09
N THR A 484 18.31 -13.48 21.56
CA THR A 484 18.79 -14.11 20.32
C THR A 484 17.72 -13.99 19.26
N LEU A 485 18.11 -13.54 18.07
CA LEU A 485 17.27 -13.43 16.89
C LEU A 485 18.09 -13.76 15.64
N ALA A 486 17.56 -14.60 14.76
CA ALA A 486 18.22 -15.02 13.52
C ALA A 486 19.65 -15.57 13.75
N GLY A 487 19.86 -16.30 14.85
CA GLY A 487 21.16 -16.90 15.19
C GLY A 487 22.18 -15.95 15.77
N LYS A 488 21.87 -14.67 15.95
CA LYS A 488 22.75 -13.67 16.56
C LYS A 488 22.24 -13.32 17.97
N THR A 489 23.17 -13.20 18.93
CA THR A 489 22.86 -12.75 20.29
C THR A 489 23.14 -11.26 20.44
N PHE A 490 22.16 -10.53 20.91
CA PHE A 490 22.25 -9.08 21.19
C PHE A 490 22.32 -8.85 22.68
N HIS A 491 23.26 -8.01 23.08
CA HIS A 491 23.50 -7.60 24.46
C HIS A 491 23.08 -6.16 24.68
N GLU A 492 22.96 -5.77 25.94
CA GLU A 492 22.74 -4.38 26.29
C GLU A 492 23.79 -3.46 25.64
N GLY A 493 23.33 -2.42 24.99
CA GLY A 493 24.17 -1.48 24.25
C GLY A 493 24.42 -1.80 22.78
N ASP A 494 24.06 -2.98 22.30
CA ASP A 494 24.10 -3.29 20.86
C ASP A 494 23.03 -2.48 20.10
N PHE A 495 23.33 -2.09 18.86
CA PHE A 495 22.40 -1.32 18.04
C PHE A 495 21.42 -2.22 17.29
N ILE A 496 20.16 -1.84 17.33
CA ILE A 496 19.11 -2.40 16.46
C ILE A 496 18.26 -1.26 15.87
N SER A 497 17.60 -1.56 14.78
CA SER A 497 16.65 -0.66 14.12
C SER A 497 15.31 -1.32 13.94
N LEU A 498 14.23 -0.58 14.20
CA LEU A 498 12.85 -1.06 14.15
C LEU A 498 12.07 -0.27 13.11
N ASP A 499 11.32 -0.97 12.28
CA ASP A 499 10.30 -0.39 11.40
C ASP A 499 8.91 -0.67 11.99
N GLY A 500 8.35 0.31 12.66
CA GLY A 500 7.03 0.19 13.32
C GLY A 500 5.86 0.11 12.35
N SER A 501 6.05 0.46 11.08
CA SER A 501 5.01 0.37 10.06
C SER A 501 4.90 -1.04 9.48
N THR A 502 6.03 -1.70 9.24
CA THR A 502 6.10 -3.04 8.65
C THR A 502 6.30 -4.16 9.66
N GLY A 503 6.77 -3.84 10.87
CA GLY A 503 7.16 -4.80 11.90
C GLY A 503 8.54 -5.42 11.70
N LYS A 504 9.32 -4.96 10.74
CA LYS A 504 10.66 -5.48 10.45
C LYS A 504 11.70 -5.00 11.46
N ILE A 505 12.64 -5.87 11.78
CA ILE A 505 13.73 -5.62 12.72
C ILE A 505 15.05 -5.81 11.98
N TYR A 506 15.96 -4.86 12.18
CA TYR A 506 17.27 -4.82 11.49
C TYR A 506 18.41 -4.83 12.51
N ASP A 507 19.50 -5.52 12.15
CA ASP A 507 20.75 -5.48 12.91
C ASP A 507 21.51 -4.17 12.62
N GLY A 508 21.99 -3.51 13.67
CA GLY A 508 22.80 -2.34 13.55
C GLY A 508 22.05 -1.03 13.34
N ILE A 509 22.75 -0.03 12.85
CA ILE A 509 22.28 1.33 12.69
C ILE A 509 21.75 1.55 11.27
N ILE A 510 20.47 1.93 11.16
CA ILE A 510 19.91 2.53 9.97
C ILE A 510 19.56 3.97 10.32
N PRO A 511 20.17 4.98 9.66
CA PRO A 511 19.88 6.38 9.94
C PRO A 511 18.40 6.71 9.80
N THR A 512 17.89 7.55 10.70
CA THR A 512 16.50 8.02 10.69
C THR A 512 16.43 9.48 10.34
N VAL A 513 15.32 9.89 9.71
CA VAL A 513 14.99 11.28 9.39
C VAL A 513 13.74 11.65 10.19
N ASP A 514 13.80 12.75 10.94
CA ASP A 514 12.69 13.21 11.77
C ASP A 514 11.52 13.69 10.90
N ALA A 515 10.30 13.50 11.43
CA ALA A 515 9.09 14.03 10.82
C ALA A 515 9.12 15.57 10.80
N SER A 516 8.77 16.15 9.66
CA SER A 516 8.69 17.61 9.49
C SER A 516 7.40 17.98 8.78
N ILE A 517 6.68 18.98 9.33
CA ILE A 517 5.51 19.61 8.72
C ILE A 517 5.92 20.78 7.82
N ALA A 518 7.22 20.99 7.61
CA ALA A 518 7.78 22.06 6.76
C ALA A 518 7.76 21.67 5.27
N GLY A 519 8.10 22.61 4.40
CA GLY A 519 8.21 22.39 2.97
C GLY A 519 6.87 22.10 2.28
N GLU A 520 6.84 21.10 1.44
CA GLU A 520 5.66 20.73 0.66
C GLU A 520 4.48 20.29 1.53
N PHE A 521 4.75 19.59 2.63
CA PHE A 521 3.70 19.21 3.58
C PHE A 521 3.03 20.44 4.19
N GLY A 522 3.82 21.44 4.59
CA GLY A 522 3.31 22.72 5.12
C GLY A 522 2.48 23.48 4.08
N ARG A 523 2.88 23.48 2.82
CA ARG A 523 2.13 24.11 1.73
C ARG A 523 0.76 23.44 1.52
N ILE A 524 0.72 22.13 1.46
CA ILE A 524 -0.53 21.35 1.32
C ILE A 524 -1.45 21.61 2.51
N MET A 525 -0.92 21.63 3.74
CA MET A 525 -1.71 21.91 4.93
C MET A 525 -2.27 23.32 4.92
N ALA A 526 -1.49 24.33 4.48
CA ALA A 526 -1.96 25.69 4.32
C ALA A 526 -3.13 25.80 3.31
N TRP A 527 -3.02 25.09 2.18
CA TRP A 527 -4.12 25.04 1.20
C TRP A 527 -5.32 24.29 1.75
N ALA A 528 -5.12 23.20 2.47
CA ALA A 528 -6.22 22.48 3.13
C ALA A 528 -6.96 23.39 4.09
N ASP A 529 -6.27 24.18 4.92
CA ASP A 529 -6.86 25.15 5.83
C ASP A 529 -7.62 26.26 5.09
N LYS A 530 -7.12 26.69 3.93
CA LYS A 530 -7.79 27.71 3.09
C LYS A 530 -9.14 27.23 2.55
N TYR A 531 -9.27 25.96 2.17
CA TYR A 531 -10.45 25.41 1.50
C TYR A 531 -11.37 24.58 2.40
N ARG A 532 -10.94 24.21 3.60
CA ARG A 532 -11.77 23.45 4.54
C ARG A 532 -12.97 24.26 5.02
N ARG A 533 -14.05 23.56 5.36
CA ARG A 533 -15.24 24.15 5.98
C ARG A 533 -15.38 23.76 7.44
N LEU A 534 -14.88 22.59 7.84
CA LEU A 534 -14.92 22.10 9.21
C LEU A 534 -13.65 22.50 9.96
N GLN A 535 -13.78 22.65 11.27
CA GLN A 535 -12.67 22.85 12.18
C GLN A 535 -12.25 21.51 12.78
N VAL A 536 -10.97 21.35 13.04
CA VAL A 536 -10.45 20.19 13.76
C VAL A 536 -10.27 20.57 15.23
N ARG A 537 -10.99 19.87 16.11
CA ARG A 537 -10.91 20.02 17.55
C ARG A 537 -10.37 18.73 18.15
N THR A 538 -9.43 18.86 19.07
CA THR A 538 -8.79 17.73 19.76
C THR A 538 -9.38 17.51 21.14
N ASN A 539 -9.07 16.38 21.74
CA ASN A 539 -9.21 16.18 23.17
C ASN A 539 -7.92 16.63 23.85
N ALA A 540 -8.00 17.41 24.89
CA ALA A 540 -6.86 17.84 25.69
C ALA A 540 -7.31 18.10 27.13
N ASP A 541 -6.60 17.52 28.08
CA ASP A 541 -6.98 17.54 29.50
C ASP A 541 -5.98 18.36 30.35
N THR A 542 -4.83 18.72 29.78
CA THR A 542 -3.78 19.49 30.44
C THR A 542 -3.31 20.69 29.59
N PRO A 543 -2.71 21.73 30.21
CA PRO A 543 -2.08 22.83 29.46
C PRO A 543 -1.00 22.37 28.48
N TYR A 544 -0.25 21.34 28.83
CA TYR A 544 0.77 20.74 27.98
C TYR A 544 0.13 20.12 26.70
N ASP A 545 -0.90 19.30 26.87
CA ASP A 545 -1.60 18.68 25.73
C ASP A 545 -2.24 19.75 24.83
N ALA A 546 -2.81 20.79 25.43
CA ALA A 546 -3.39 21.90 24.69
C ALA A 546 -2.34 22.65 23.83
N ARG A 547 -1.15 22.95 24.39
CA ARG A 547 -0.03 23.54 23.64
C ARG A 547 0.40 22.65 22.49
N LYS A 548 0.58 21.37 22.78
CA LYS A 548 1.01 20.38 21.77
C LYS A 548 -0.02 20.27 20.64
N ALA A 549 -1.28 20.24 20.98
CA ALA A 549 -2.36 20.24 20.00
C ALA A 549 -2.36 21.48 19.11
N ARG A 550 -2.12 22.66 19.69
CA ARG A 550 -2.01 23.92 18.93
C ARG A 550 -0.83 23.91 17.99
N GLU A 551 0.33 23.43 18.44
CA GLU A 551 1.52 23.28 17.59
C GLU A 551 1.24 22.37 16.39
N LEU A 552 0.42 21.33 16.56
CA LEU A 552 0.01 20.40 15.50
C LEU A 552 -1.14 20.92 14.64
N GLY A 553 -1.66 22.12 14.92
CA GLY A 553 -2.66 22.79 14.10
C GLY A 553 -4.11 22.63 14.56
N ALA A 554 -4.35 22.15 15.78
CA ALA A 554 -5.71 22.07 16.33
C ALA A 554 -6.33 23.48 16.46
N GLN A 555 -7.63 23.57 16.18
CA GLN A 555 -8.38 24.84 16.12
C GLN A 555 -9.35 24.99 17.28
N GLY A 556 -9.24 24.15 18.25
CA GLY A 556 -10.04 24.15 19.46
C GLY A 556 -9.90 22.85 20.22
N ILE A 557 -10.46 22.81 21.39
CA ILE A 557 -10.63 21.59 22.19
C ILE A 557 -12.09 21.17 22.11
N GLY A 558 -12.32 19.94 21.65
CA GLY A 558 -13.65 19.35 21.55
C GLY A 558 -14.12 18.70 22.83
N LEU A 559 -13.18 18.30 23.68
CA LEU A 559 -13.46 17.72 25.00
C LEU A 559 -12.27 17.88 25.93
N THR A 560 -12.50 18.50 27.08
CA THR A 560 -11.64 18.44 28.25
C THR A 560 -12.33 17.57 29.30
N ARG A 561 -11.70 16.47 29.68
CA ARG A 561 -12.18 15.56 30.73
C ARG A 561 -11.60 16.02 32.05
N THR A 562 -12.38 16.74 32.80
CA THR A 562 -11.93 17.42 34.03
C THR A 562 -11.49 16.46 35.12
N GLU A 563 -12.06 15.24 35.17
CA GLU A 563 -11.63 14.20 36.11
C GLU A 563 -10.17 13.75 35.87
N HIS A 564 -9.66 13.82 34.66
CA HIS A 564 -8.28 13.44 34.35
C HIS A 564 -7.24 14.41 34.95
N MET A 565 -7.66 15.61 35.35
CA MET A 565 -6.78 16.59 36.02
C MET A 565 -6.37 16.13 37.41
N PHE A 566 -7.01 15.11 37.97
CA PHE A 566 -6.87 14.69 39.36
C PHE A 566 -6.26 13.31 39.56
N PHE A 567 -5.74 12.68 38.51
CA PHE A 567 -5.03 11.40 38.63
C PHE A 567 -3.61 11.53 39.20
N ASP A 568 -3.01 12.71 39.17
CA ASP A 568 -1.65 12.89 39.68
C ASP A 568 -1.59 12.65 41.20
N SER A 569 -0.44 12.09 41.66
CA SER A 569 -0.24 11.66 43.02
C SER A 569 -0.40 12.75 44.08
N ASP A 570 -0.14 14.01 43.70
CA ASP A 570 -0.31 15.16 44.61
C ASP A 570 -1.75 15.69 44.68
N ARG A 571 -2.63 15.24 43.78
CA ARG A 571 -4.01 15.70 43.65
C ARG A 571 -5.04 14.67 43.99
N ILE A 572 -4.75 13.39 43.78
CA ILE A 572 -5.72 12.30 43.91
C ILE A 572 -6.25 12.15 45.31
N ALA A 573 -5.45 12.44 46.34
CA ALA A 573 -5.87 12.35 47.73
C ALA A 573 -7.04 13.28 48.03
N ALA A 574 -7.02 14.52 47.61
CA ALA A 574 -8.10 15.48 47.77
C ALA A 574 -9.36 15.08 46.98
N PHE A 575 -9.20 14.50 45.80
CA PHE A 575 -10.29 13.99 45.01
C PHE A 575 -10.98 12.78 45.66
N ARG A 576 -10.21 11.88 46.27
CA ARG A 576 -10.73 10.77 47.06
C ARG A 576 -11.50 11.22 48.31
N GLU A 577 -11.02 12.30 48.97
CA GLU A 577 -11.75 12.91 50.07
C GLU A 577 -13.14 13.44 49.62
N MET A 578 -13.22 14.03 48.47
CA MET A 578 -14.50 14.49 47.89
C MET A 578 -15.45 13.32 47.62
N ILE A 579 -14.95 12.25 47.02
CA ILE A 579 -15.77 11.04 46.69
C ILE A 579 -16.28 10.37 47.96
N CYS A 580 -15.45 10.28 48.97
CA CYS A 580 -15.75 9.58 50.24
C CYS A 580 -16.38 10.50 51.30
N ALA A 581 -16.75 11.73 51.00
CA ALA A 581 -17.44 12.64 51.91
C ALA A 581 -18.89 12.17 52.19
N ASP A 582 -19.26 12.13 53.47
CA ASP A 582 -20.62 11.76 53.91
C ASP A 582 -21.53 12.95 54.03
N THR A 583 -20.99 14.13 54.32
CA THR A 583 -21.74 15.35 54.56
C THR A 583 -21.42 16.41 53.50
N LEU A 584 -22.30 17.40 53.35
CA LEU A 584 -22.08 18.53 52.47
C LEU A 584 -20.85 19.34 52.90
N GLU A 585 -20.68 19.52 54.20
CA GLU A 585 -19.54 20.25 54.79
C GLU A 585 -18.22 19.57 54.47
N GLU A 586 -18.14 18.25 54.61
CA GLU A 586 -16.94 17.47 54.23
C GLU A 586 -16.65 17.61 52.73
N ARG A 587 -17.67 17.53 51.89
CA ARG A 587 -17.53 17.69 50.44
C ARG A 587 -17.04 19.05 50.06
N VAL A 588 -17.63 20.13 50.60
CA VAL A 588 -17.19 21.50 50.37
C VAL A 588 -15.74 21.71 50.78
N ALA A 589 -15.34 21.12 51.93
CA ALA A 589 -13.98 21.21 52.41
C ALA A 589 -12.99 20.53 51.40
N ALA A 590 -13.33 19.36 50.87
CA ALA A 590 -12.56 18.68 49.87
C ALA A 590 -12.50 19.45 48.51
N LEU A 591 -13.62 19.97 48.08
CA LEU A 591 -13.71 20.80 46.86
C LEU A 591 -12.89 22.09 46.98
N ALA A 592 -12.81 22.70 48.16
CA ALA A 592 -11.96 23.87 48.39
C ALA A 592 -10.47 23.60 48.16
N LYS A 593 -10.03 22.36 48.30
CA LYS A 593 -8.66 21.93 47.97
C LYS A 593 -8.47 21.76 46.46
N LEU A 594 -9.50 21.35 45.72
CA LEU A 594 -9.44 21.07 44.29
C LEU A 594 -9.61 22.32 43.45
N GLU A 595 -10.40 23.28 43.88
CA GLU A 595 -10.74 24.49 43.13
C GLU A 595 -9.52 25.26 42.62
N PRO A 596 -8.50 25.59 43.46
CA PRO A 596 -7.32 26.29 42.95
C PRO A 596 -6.52 25.49 41.91
N MET A 597 -6.47 24.17 42.04
CA MET A 597 -5.77 23.29 41.07
C MET A 597 -6.49 23.31 39.72
N GLN A 598 -7.78 23.15 39.72
CA GLN A 598 -8.60 23.15 38.50
C GLN A 598 -8.61 24.53 37.84
N GLN A 599 -8.69 25.59 38.63
CA GLN A 599 -8.62 26.97 38.11
C GLN A 599 -7.28 27.18 37.36
N ALA A 600 -6.18 26.79 37.96
CA ALA A 600 -4.84 26.92 37.34
C ALA A 600 -4.74 26.11 36.04
N ASP A 601 -5.33 24.90 35.99
CA ASP A 601 -5.37 24.08 34.78
C ASP A 601 -6.21 24.73 33.68
N PHE A 602 -7.37 25.27 33.99
CA PHE A 602 -8.19 25.99 33.02
C PHE A 602 -7.51 27.26 32.49
N GLU A 603 -6.91 28.04 33.37
CA GLU A 603 -6.14 29.23 32.96
C GLU A 603 -5.03 28.84 31.99
N GLY A 604 -4.27 27.78 32.32
CA GLY A 604 -3.22 27.28 31.45
C GLY A 604 -3.71 26.73 30.11
N ILE A 605 -4.86 26.05 30.10
CA ILE A 605 -5.50 25.56 28.86
C ILE A 605 -5.96 26.75 28.00
N TYR A 606 -6.63 27.73 28.58
CA TYR A 606 -7.09 28.92 27.84
C TYR A 606 -5.92 29.73 27.28
N GLU A 607 -4.87 29.89 28.04
CA GLU A 607 -3.64 30.55 27.58
C GLU A 607 -3.02 29.82 26.40
N ALA A 608 -2.90 28.49 26.48
CA ALA A 608 -2.37 27.65 25.40
C ALA A 608 -3.23 27.71 24.14
N MET A 609 -4.54 27.85 24.27
CA MET A 609 -5.47 27.82 23.13
C MET A 609 -5.65 29.18 22.45
N GLU A 610 -5.14 30.28 23.03
CA GLU A 610 -5.07 31.60 22.40
C GLU A 610 -6.39 32.08 21.74
N GLY A 611 -7.50 31.97 22.45
CA GLY A 611 -8.82 32.35 21.94
C GLY A 611 -9.54 31.31 21.10
N CYS A 612 -8.96 30.16 20.86
CA CYS A 612 -9.67 29.04 20.24
C CYS A 612 -10.74 28.47 21.18
N PRO A 613 -11.86 27.94 20.63
CA PRO A 613 -12.91 27.33 21.45
C PRO A 613 -12.43 26.17 22.30
N VAL A 614 -12.85 26.11 23.55
CA VAL A 614 -12.57 25.01 24.48
C VAL A 614 -13.88 24.48 25.04
N THR A 615 -14.16 23.20 24.81
CA THR A 615 -15.32 22.53 25.36
C THR A 615 -14.90 21.78 26.62
N ILE A 616 -15.46 22.16 27.74
CA ILE A 616 -15.17 21.58 29.05
C ILE A 616 -16.35 20.72 29.47
N ARG A 617 -16.09 19.49 29.86
CA ARG A 617 -17.07 18.62 30.48
C ARG A 617 -17.07 18.86 32.00
N PHE A 618 -18.22 18.93 32.62
CA PHE A 618 -18.32 18.93 34.06
C PHE A 618 -17.73 17.61 34.62
N LEU A 619 -17.33 17.61 35.87
CA LEU A 619 -16.78 16.44 36.54
C LEU A 619 -17.70 15.23 36.36
N ASP A 620 -17.17 14.19 35.78
CA ASP A 620 -17.87 12.93 35.51
C ASP A 620 -16.94 11.75 35.80
N PRO A 621 -16.42 11.66 37.06
CA PRO A 621 -15.51 10.60 37.40
C PRO A 621 -16.22 9.24 37.51
N PRO A 622 -15.65 8.18 36.92
CA PRO A 622 -16.01 6.82 37.34
C PRO A 622 -15.49 6.60 38.76
N LEU A 623 -16.38 6.73 39.73
CA LEU A 623 -16.00 6.83 41.14
C LEU A 623 -15.10 5.68 41.62
N HIS A 624 -15.36 4.46 41.15
CA HIS A 624 -14.60 3.28 41.48
C HIS A 624 -13.13 3.29 40.99
N GLU A 625 -12.82 4.07 39.96
CA GLU A 625 -11.46 4.20 39.42
C GLU A 625 -10.58 5.14 40.24
N PHE A 626 -11.18 6.06 40.97
CA PHE A 626 -10.47 7.04 41.80
C PHE A 626 -10.23 6.59 43.22
N VAL A 627 -11.03 5.66 43.75
CA VAL A 627 -10.88 5.20 45.13
C VAL A 627 -9.63 4.34 45.31
N PRO A 628 -8.97 4.38 46.48
CA PRO A 628 -7.74 3.66 46.69
C PRO A 628 -7.95 2.15 46.72
N THR A 629 -7.00 1.41 46.21
CA THR A 629 -6.94 -0.06 46.25
C THR A 629 -5.88 -0.55 47.23
N GLU A 630 -4.83 0.21 47.46
CA GLU A 630 -3.73 -0.11 48.33
C GLU A 630 -4.09 0.19 49.82
N GLU A 631 -3.70 -0.73 50.70
CA GLU A 631 -4.01 -0.62 52.14
C GLU A 631 -3.48 0.68 52.76
N ALA A 632 -2.25 1.08 52.42
CA ALA A 632 -1.65 2.31 52.92
C ALA A 632 -2.44 3.58 52.51
N ASP A 633 -2.96 3.62 51.30
CA ASP A 633 -3.77 4.73 50.79
C ASP A 633 -5.14 4.75 51.45
N ILE A 634 -5.72 3.59 51.70
CA ILE A 634 -7.00 3.47 52.43
C ILE A 634 -6.84 3.97 53.85
N GLU A 635 -5.77 3.59 54.56
CA GLU A 635 -5.45 4.07 55.90
C GLU A 635 -5.23 5.59 55.94
N ALA A 636 -4.50 6.14 54.97
CA ALA A 636 -4.28 7.57 54.86
C ALA A 636 -5.59 8.33 54.67
N LEU A 637 -6.49 7.82 53.81
CA LEU A 637 -7.80 8.42 53.55
C LEU A 637 -8.69 8.36 54.78
N ALA A 638 -8.71 7.22 55.48
CA ALA A 638 -9.47 7.03 56.73
C ALA A 638 -9.02 8.04 57.80
N LYS A 639 -7.69 8.21 57.96
CA LYS A 639 -7.13 9.20 58.88
C LYS A 639 -7.50 10.63 58.52
N ALA A 640 -7.41 10.99 57.23
CA ALA A 640 -7.74 12.34 56.75
C ALA A 640 -9.22 12.70 56.97
N GLN A 641 -10.10 11.73 56.89
CA GLN A 641 -11.54 11.91 57.06
C GLN A 641 -12.05 11.57 58.47
N HIS A 642 -11.19 11.20 59.38
CA HIS A 642 -11.56 10.79 60.75
C HIS A 642 -12.57 9.62 60.77
N LYS A 643 -12.40 8.65 59.87
CA LYS A 643 -13.23 7.46 59.71
C LYS A 643 -12.41 6.20 59.99
N SER A 644 -13.08 5.09 60.27
CA SER A 644 -12.40 3.80 60.37
C SER A 644 -12.03 3.25 59.00
N VAL A 645 -10.99 2.42 58.95
CA VAL A 645 -10.56 1.74 57.70
C VAL A 645 -11.70 0.85 57.19
N GLU A 646 -12.44 0.19 58.05
CA GLU A 646 -13.59 -0.66 57.69
C GLU A 646 -14.70 0.17 57.02
N THR A 647 -14.95 1.40 57.48
CA THR A 647 -15.95 2.32 56.90
C THR A 647 -15.52 2.71 55.50
N ILE A 648 -14.26 3.05 55.27
CA ILE A 648 -13.74 3.39 53.97
C ILE A 648 -13.79 2.19 53.00
N LYS A 649 -13.40 0.99 53.46
CA LYS A 649 -13.51 -0.23 52.64
C LYS A 649 -14.95 -0.56 52.26
N ALA A 650 -15.89 -0.36 53.14
CA ALA A 650 -17.32 -0.56 52.85
C ALA A 650 -17.83 0.43 51.82
N LEU A 651 -17.41 1.68 51.92
CA LEU A 651 -17.73 2.73 50.93
C LEU A 651 -17.15 2.39 49.55
N ILE A 652 -15.89 2.02 49.47
CA ILE A 652 -15.24 1.60 48.24
C ILE A 652 -15.99 0.42 47.60
N ALA A 653 -16.35 -0.57 48.36
CA ALA A 653 -17.11 -1.73 47.89
C ALA A 653 -18.49 -1.32 47.33
N SER A 654 -19.13 -0.31 47.91
CA SER A 654 -20.43 0.18 47.48
C SER A 654 -20.37 0.94 46.11
N LEU A 655 -19.19 1.39 45.74
CA LEU A 655 -18.96 2.13 44.50
C LEU A 655 -18.57 1.22 43.30
N HIS A 656 -18.47 -0.07 43.52
CA HIS A 656 -18.11 -1.03 42.47
C HIS A 656 -19.15 -1.05 41.36
N GLU A 657 -18.68 -0.94 40.12
CA GLU A 657 -19.52 -0.93 38.92
C GLU A 657 -19.21 -2.13 38.02
N PHE A 658 -20.24 -2.84 37.56
CA PHE A 658 -20.09 -3.92 36.59
C PHE A 658 -19.73 -3.40 35.19
N ASN A 659 -20.29 -2.24 34.82
CA ASN A 659 -20.03 -1.58 33.56
C ASN A 659 -19.87 -0.10 33.81
N PRO A 660 -18.63 0.44 33.75
CA PRO A 660 -18.37 1.85 33.99
C PRO A 660 -19.11 2.79 33.04
N MET A 661 -19.37 2.36 31.80
CA MET A 661 -20.12 3.14 30.82
C MET A 661 -21.61 3.31 31.17
N MET A 662 -22.17 2.32 31.85
CA MET A 662 -23.57 2.27 32.23
C MET A 662 -23.78 2.63 33.70
N GLY A 663 -22.73 2.87 34.45
CA GLY A 663 -22.72 3.10 35.88
C GLY A 663 -23.28 4.46 36.34
N HIS A 664 -22.94 4.84 37.55
CA HIS A 664 -23.39 6.07 38.19
C HIS A 664 -22.60 7.28 37.69
N ARG A 665 -23.01 7.81 36.53
CA ARG A 665 -22.30 8.86 35.78
C ARG A 665 -23.26 9.91 35.22
N GLY A 666 -22.71 11.03 34.74
CA GLY A 666 -23.43 12.09 34.05
C GLY A 666 -24.48 12.76 34.95
N CYS A 667 -25.66 12.97 34.42
CA CYS A 667 -26.74 13.63 35.15
C CYS A 667 -27.19 12.85 36.40
N ARG A 668 -27.04 11.51 36.44
CA ARG A 668 -27.34 10.70 37.63
C ARG A 668 -26.40 11.10 38.75
N LEU A 669 -25.11 11.21 38.48
CA LEU A 669 -24.11 11.64 39.46
C LEU A 669 -24.42 13.07 39.97
N ALA A 670 -24.75 13.98 39.10
CA ALA A 670 -25.07 15.37 39.45
C ALA A 670 -26.31 15.48 40.38
N VAL A 671 -27.26 14.55 40.27
CA VAL A 671 -28.44 14.51 41.15
C VAL A 671 -28.12 13.97 42.53
N THR A 672 -27.27 12.97 42.60
CA THR A 672 -26.96 12.27 43.90
C THR A 672 -25.82 12.92 44.66
N TYR A 673 -24.95 13.64 43.99
CA TYR A 673 -23.81 14.38 44.54
C TYR A 673 -23.87 15.86 44.08
N PRO A 674 -24.88 16.64 44.53
CA PRO A 674 -25.05 18.04 44.13
C PRO A 674 -23.94 18.94 44.65
#